data_d21a30f8211b57b94d0a7884ad007841
#
_entry.id   d21a30f8211b57b94d0a7884ad007841
#
_cell.length_a   1.000
_cell.length_b   1.000
_cell.length_c   1.000
_cell.angle_alpha   90.00
_cell.angle_beta   90.00
_cell.angle_gamma   90.00
#
_symmetry.space_group_name_H-M   'P 1'
#
loop_
_entity.id
_entity.type
_entity.pdbx_description
1 polymer ?
#
loop_
_entity_poly.entity_id
_entity_poly.type
_entity_poly.pdbx_seq_one_letter_code
_entity_poly.pdbx_strand_id
1 'polypeptide(L)'
;IVFTAEGKKWREVGERETIIKDRVILPKRGNIYTYDGKLLATSEPLYSVYMDFWAEGMRKDTLMKYVGDLSVALAKKFPDRTASQYRNIILNGWKLREKEERQLQENATKGSEKKVALRSRYVRILRPDISYVDLKEIRTYPFLNQRSNRSGLIAEEKNARKRPFGNLANRTVGNVYKDLEKGGASGLELKYDSLLRGIEGVKSRQKIQGRWTDIEEIAAKDGYDIVTTLDADIQDVTERALRAKLEETAAESGTAIIMETKTGEIKGIANLDRMSNGNYGEGNPNAFSYMNEPGSTFKTVTVMVAIDDGLITPADSFHVGNGLYQYNGKWVRDHYWRQGRDRGYLTVKEGIEVSSNVVMSKIVLKAYGDDPAKFVKGIDRIGLRKKLTWDVPLNGIEGTSSIRFPDDKVNYWSKTTLPWMSFGYESKVPPIYMLMFYNGIANGGKMIKPFIAKTLLKDGKVVEEYKAEVVNEKMCKDSTLIQIQDMLVGVIENGTAKVVKSDYFPIAGKTGTAQIASGGGYSDYYVSFCGYFPADDPTYTCFVGIRKPRGVPSGGGQAGMVFKNIAEQTYVKRTKLAPEQARIDSTLQKMPAIKSGSWGNSQAVLSMLNFKSSVSDSASDWVKVKYDSVAYHPQALAINKNSVPNVLGMGAKDAVYLLEKSGLRVNLTGSGKVVSQSFTPESKLIRGTTISITLR
;
A
#
# COMPACT_ATOMS: atom_id res chain seq x y z
N ILE A 1 24.43 -60.48 -5.14
CA ILE A 1 25.22 -59.31 -4.69
C ILE A 1 24.29 -58.15 -4.28
N VAL A 2 23.24 -57.83 -5.04
CA VAL A 2 22.35 -56.67 -4.77
C VAL A 2 21.52 -56.78 -3.47
N PHE A 3 21.28 -57.97 -2.97
CA PHE A 3 20.48 -58.26 -1.76
C PHE A 3 21.32 -58.65 -0.52
N THR A 4 22.63 -58.54 -0.60
CA THR A 4 23.53 -58.79 0.55
C THR A 4 23.69 -57.51 1.39
N ALA A 5 24.20 -57.65 2.62
CA ALA A 5 24.49 -56.50 3.50
C ALA A 5 25.47 -55.50 2.86
N GLU A 6 26.45 -55.98 2.10
CA GLU A 6 27.36 -55.15 1.32
C GLU A 6 26.63 -54.44 0.17
N GLY A 7 25.74 -55.13 -0.55
CA GLY A 7 24.93 -54.52 -1.61
C GLY A 7 23.96 -53.43 -1.07
N LYS A 8 23.52 -53.56 0.18
CA LYS A 8 22.74 -52.54 0.86
C LYS A 8 23.60 -51.30 1.20
N LYS A 9 24.84 -51.53 1.67
CA LYS A 9 25.81 -50.47 1.94
C LYS A 9 26.21 -49.70 0.67
N TRP A 10 26.46 -50.41 -0.43
CA TRP A 10 26.76 -49.76 -1.72
C TRP A 10 25.57 -49.03 -2.33
N ARG A 11 24.35 -49.48 -2.07
CA ARG A 11 23.12 -48.79 -2.47
C ARG A 11 22.96 -47.49 -1.67
N GLU A 12 23.19 -47.52 -0.35
CA GLU A 12 23.14 -46.33 0.50
C GLU A 12 24.21 -45.31 0.11
N VAL A 13 25.42 -45.75 -0.25
CA VAL A 13 26.48 -44.89 -0.78
C VAL A 13 26.10 -44.32 -2.13
N GLY A 14 25.58 -45.12 -3.05
CA GLY A 14 25.09 -44.66 -4.35
C GLY A 14 23.93 -43.67 -4.26
N GLU A 15 23.02 -43.90 -3.32
CA GLU A 15 21.90 -42.94 -3.03
C GLU A 15 22.43 -41.62 -2.46
N ARG A 16 23.42 -41.67 -1.56
CA ARG A 16 24.04 -40.43 -1.01
C ARG A 16 24.82 -39.64 -2.08
N GLU A 17 25.42 -40.31 -3.06
CA GLU A 17 26.14 -39.67 -4.16
C GLU A 17 25.23 -39.18 -5.31
N THR A 18 24.00 -39.72 -5.44
CA THR A 18 23.10 -39.45 -6.56
C THR A 18 21.86 -38.68 -6.18
N ILE A 19 21.56 -38.51 -4.89
CA ILE A 19 20.36 -37.83 -4.40
C ILE A 19 20.73 -36.76 -3.38
N ILE A 20 20.43 -35.51 -3.68
CA ILE A 20 20.48 -34.39 -2.72
C ILE A 20 19.04 -34.13 -2.31
N LYS A 21 18.64 -34.53 -1.11
CA LYS A 21 17.29 -34.38 -0.54
C LYS A 21 17.10 -32.98 0.07
N ASP A 22 15.85 -32.64 0.32
CA ASP A 22 15.42 -31.50 1.16
C ASP A 22 15.85 -30.10 0.64
N ARG A 23 15.79 -29.89 -0.66
CA ARG A 23 15.89 -28.52 -1.20
C ARG A 23 14.55 -27.83 -1.13
N VAL A 24 14.51 -26.69 -0.45
CA VAL A 24 13.30 -25.88 -0.31
C VAL A 24 12.91 -25.23 -1.65
N ILE A 25 11.63 -25.31 -1.98
CA ILE A 25 11.00 -24.48 -3.03
C ILE A 25 10.33 -23.32 -2.33
N LEU A 26 10.82 -22.11 -2.56
CA LEU A 26 10.25 -20.92 -1.95
C LEU A 26 8.93 -20.55 -2.65
N PRO A 27 7.84 -20.37 -1.89
CA PRO A 27 6.59 -19.88 -2.43
C PRO A 27 6.75 -18.39 -2.82
N LYS A 28 5.91 -17.93 -3.74
CA LYS A 28 5.78 -16.50 -4.00
C LYS A 28 4.97 -15.87 -2.88
N ARG A 29 5.53 -14.82 -2.28
CA ARG A 29 4.80 -14.01 -1.34
C ARG A 29 3.70 -13.23 -2.06
N GLY A 30 2.47 -13.31 -1.57
CA GLY A 30 1.29 -12.68 -2.15
C GLY A 30 1.44 -11.16 -2.31
N ASN A 31 0.70 -10.60 -3.24
CA ASN A 31 0.71 -9.18 -3.54
C ASN A 31 -0.19 -8.38 -2.60
N ILE A 32 0.06 -7.08 -2.49
CA ILE A 32 -0.84 -6.14 -1.83
C ILE A 32 -1.29 -5.11 -2.86
N TYR A 33 -2.61 -4.99 -3.03
CA TYR A 33 -3.24 -4.11 -4.01
C TYR A 33 -4.00 -2.98 -3.34
N THR A 34 -4.18 -1.87 -4.04
CA THR A 34 -5.22 -0.87 -3.75
C THR A 34 -6.59 -1.44 -4.10
N TYR A 35 -7.67 -0.74 -3.70
CA TYR A 35 -9.04 -1.16 -4.01
C TYR A 35 -9.31 -1.21 -5.52
N ASP A 36 -8.63 -0.39 -6.31
CA ASP A 36 -8.72 -0.31 -7.77
C ASP A 36 -7.69 -1.20 -8.50
N GLY A 37 -7.06 -2.13 -7.77
CA GLY A 37 -6.20 -3.16 -8.34
C GLY A 37 -4.77 -2.74 -8.68
N LYS A 38 -4.31 -1.56 -8.27
CA LYS A 38 -2.92 -1.13 -8.44
C LYS A 38 -2.00 -1.82 -7.41
N LEU A 39 -0.81 -2.24 -7.82
CA LEU A 39 0.14 -2.96 -6.97
C LEU A 39 0.84 -2.03 -5.98
N LEU A 40 0.55 -2.17 -4.67
CA LEU A 40 1.30 -1.50 -3.59
C LEU A 40 2.57 -2.24 -3.22
N ALA A 41 2.53 -3.57 -3.18
CA ALA A 41 3.69 -4.41 -2.94
C ALA A 41 3.58 -5.72 -3.73
N THR A 42 4.69 -6.14 -4.35
CA THR A 42 4.77 -7.38 -5.14
C THR A 42 6.10 -8.08 -4.91
N SER A 43 6.14 -9.38 -5.16
CA SER A 43 7.37 -10.17 -5.16
C SER A 43 7.86 -10.39 -6.58
N GLU A 44 9.12 -10.04 -6.82
CA GLU A 44 9.76 -10.23 -8.11
C GLU A 44 10.97 -11.14 -7.96
N PRO A 45 11.13 -12.16 -8.82
CA PRO A 45 12.34 -12.99 -8.81
C PRO A 45 13.53 -12.16 -9.29
N LEU A 46 14.54 -12.05 -8.46
CA LEU A 46 15.84 -11.52 -8.81
C LEU A 46 16.88 -12.62 -8.74
N TYR A 47 17.97 -12.45 -9.46
CA TYR A 47 19.03 -13.45 -9.57
C TYR A 47 20.36 -12.89 -9.13
N SER A 48 20.98 -13.58 -8.14
CA SER A 48 22.40 -13.38 -7.81
C SER A 48 23.24 -14.24 -8.73
N VAL A 49 24.23 -13.65 -9.37
CA VAL A 49 25.05 -14.33 -10.39
C VAL A 49 26.45 -14.58 -9.85
N TYR A 50 26.82 -15.85 -9.86
CA TYR A 50 28.12 -16.34 -9.42
C TYR A 50 28.81 -17.13 -10.55
N MET A 51 30.09 -17.34 -10.40
CA MET A 51 30.89 -18.22 -11.25
C MET A 51 31.58 -19.29 -10.39
N ASP A 52 31.35 -20.56 -10.75
CA ASP A 52 32.05 -21.72 -10.20
C ASP A 52 33.29 -22.01 -11.02
N PHE A 53 34.46 -21.66 -10.50
CA PHE A 53 35.74 -21.91 -11.18
C PHE A 53 36.15 -23.38 -11.08
N TRP A 54 35.47 -24.25 -10.31
CA TRP A 54 35.66 -25.70 -10.23
C TRP A 54 34.73 -26.48 -11.16
N ALA A 55 34.02 -25.80 -12.04
CA ALA A 55 33.13 -26.47 -13.01
C ALA A 55 33.96 -27.43 -13.89
N GLU A 56 33.51 -28.68 -14.03
CA GLU A 56 34.26 -29.79 -14.61
C GLU A 56 34.79 -29.51 -16.03
N GLY A 57 34.09 -28.77 -16.83
CA GLY A 57 34.44 -28.42 -18.21
C GLY A 57 35.10 -27.06 -18.37
N MET A 58 35.39 -26.35 -17.27
CA MET A 58 36.02 -25.02 -17.35
C MET A 58 37.51 -25.12 -17.61
N ARG A 59 37.99 -24.48 -18.67
CA ARG A 59 39.41 -24.48 -19.08
C ARG A 59 39.99 -23.08 -18.99
N LYS A 60 41.23 -22.98 -18.53
CA LYS A 60 41.95 -21.69 -18.35
C LYS A 60 42.16 -20.95 -19.65
N ASP A 61 42.64 -21.66 -20.68
CA ASP A 61 42.86 -21.11 -22.01
C ASP A 61 41.60 -20.46 -22.60
N THR A 62 40.48 -21.17 -22.52
CA THR A 62 39.18 -20.69 -22.97
C THR A 62 38.72 -19.47 -22.17
N LEU A 63 38.85 -19.50 -20.85
CA LEU A 63 38.50 -18.36 -20.00
C LEU A 63 39.35 -17.13 -20.36
N MET A 64 40.68 -17.31 -20.47
CA MET A 64 41.61 -16.21 -20.80
C MET A 64 41.32 -15.60 -22.18
N LYS A 65 40.89 -16.41 -23.14
CA LYS A 65 40.52 -15.94 -24.49
C LYS A 65 39.33 -15.00 -24.46
N TYR A 66 38.31 -15.26 -23.62
CA TYR A 66 37.05 -14.52 -23.62
C TYR A 66 36.89 -13.52 -22.48
N VAL A 67 37.77 -13.52 -21.46
CA VAL A 67 37.62 -12.67 -20.27
C VAL A 67 37.59 -11.17 -20.59
N GLY A 68 38.31 -10.74 -21.62
CA GLY A 68 38.31 -9.34 -22.07
C GLY A 68 36.94 -8.92 -22.61
N ASP A 69 36.43 -9.65 -23.59
CA ASP A 69 35.15 -9.37 -24.25
C ASP A 69 34.00 -9.51 -23.27
N LEU A 70 34.02 -10.54 -22.40
CA LEU A 70 33.06 -10.70 -21.33
C LEU A 70 33.02 -9.50 -20.40
N SER A 71 34.19 -9.01 -19.99
CA SER A 71 34.31 -7.89 -19.05
C SER A 71 33.77 -6.58 -19.67
N VAL A 72 34.01 -6.37 -20.96
CA VAL A 72 33.46 -5.22 -21.69
C VAL A 72 31.94 -5.32 -21.82
N ALA A 73 31.42 -6.51 -22.15
CA ALA A 73 29.98 -6.74 -22.25
C ALA A 73 29.28 -6.51 -20.90
N LEU A 74 29.85 -7.02 -19.82
CA LEU A 74 29.33 -6.82 -18.46
C LEU A 74 29.33 -5.33 -18.06
N ALA A 75 30.44 -4.62 -18.31
CA ALA A 75 30.55 -3.20 -17.97
C ALA A 75 29.58 -2.32 -18.78
N LYS A 76 29.33 -2.67 -20.06
CA LYS A 76 28.34 -1.99 -20.89
C LYS A 76 26.92 -2.12 -20.33
N LYS A 77 26.56 -3.29 -19.86
CA LYS A 77 25.21 -3.57 -19.31
C LYS A 77 25.06 -3.10 -17.85
N PHE A 78 26.10 -3.29 -17.04
CA PHE A 78 26.12 -2.98 -15.61
C PHE A 78 27.24 -1.98 -15.31
N PRO A 79 26.96 -0.68 -15.41
CA PRO A 79 27.98 0.38 -15.29
C PRO A 79 28.43 0.66 -13.85
N ASP A 80 27.95 -0.13 -12.88
CA ASP A 80 28.38 -0.09 -11.47
C ASP A 80 29.86 -0.47 -11.30
N ARG A 81 30.48 -1.10 -12.34
CA ARG A 81 31.88 -1.46 -12.40
C ARG A 81 32.45 -1.26 -13.79
N THR A 82 33.72 -0.91 -13.84
CA THR A 82 34.47 -0.82 -15.10
C THR A 82 34.82 -2.21 -15.66
N ALA A 83 35.09 -2.30 -16.95
CA ALA A 83 35.55 -3.55 -17.58
C ALA A 83 36.79 -4.13 -16.90
N SER A 84 37.72 -3.27 -16.47
CA SER A 84 38.91 -3.70 -15.71
C SER A 84 38.56 -4.31 -14.36
N GLN A 85 37.56 -3.76 -13.66
CA GLN A 85 37.10 -4.31 -12.39
C GLN A 85 36.43 -5.68 -12.57
N TYR A 86 35.56 -5.83 -13.57
CA TYR A 86 34.96 -7.15 -13.90
C TYR A 86 36.03 -8.17 -14.28
N ARG A 87 36.99 -7.78 -15.10
CA ARG A 87 38.12 -8.62 -15.46
C ARG A 87 38.92 -9.10 -14.24
N ASN A 88 39.21 -8.19 -13.32
CA ASN A 88 39.95 -8.50 -12.10
C ASN A 88 39.19 -9.48 -11.20
N ILE A 89 37.84 -9.35 -11.07
CA ILE A 89 37.03 -10.30 -10.30
C ILE A 89 37.15 -11.71 -10.87
N ILE A 90 37.03 -11.85 -12.20
CA ILE A 90 37.11 -13.15 -12.87
C ILE A 90 38.51 -13.76 -12.75
N LEU A 91 39.56 -12.95 -13.02
CA LEU A 91 40.93 -13.42 -12.90
C LEU A 91 41.34 -13.79 -11.47
N ASN A 92 40.86 -13.04 -10.48
CA ASN A 92 41.07 -13.36 -9.06
C ASN A 92 40.32 -14.63 -8.66
N GLY A 93 39.14 -14.90 -9.19
CA GLY A 93 38.43 -16.16 -9.00
C GLY A 93 39.25 -17.36 -9.52
N TRP A 94 39.85 -17.21 -10.69
CA TRP A 94 40.75 -18.26 -11.22
C TRP A 94 42.02 -18.44 -10.36
N LYS A 95 42.69 -17.36 -9.96
CA LYS A 95 43.86 -17.42 -9.05
C LYS A 95 43.53 -18.09 -7.72
N LEU A 96 42.33 -17.83 -7.19
CA LEU A 96 41.82 -18.46 -5.97
C LEU A 96 41.68 -19.97 -6.15
N ARG A 97 41.11 -20.44 -7.27
CA ARG A 97 41.05 -21.85 -7.64
C ARG A 97 42.45 -22.49 -7.65
N GLU A 98 43.42 -21.88 -8.34
CA GLU A 98 44.80 -22.39 -8.40
C GLU A 98 45.49 -22.49 -7.03
N LYS A 99 45.15 -21.54 -6.14
CA LYS A 99 45.63 -21.61 -4.74
C LYS A 99 44.99 -22.76 -3.97
N GLU A 100 43.67 -22.91 -4.10
CA GLU A 100 42.90 -23.98 -3.45
C GLU A 100 43.36 -25.37 -3.97
N GLU A 101 43.61 -25.50 -5.26
CA GLU A 101 44.10 -26.72 -5.90
C GLU A 101 45.48 -27.11 -5.34
N ARG A 102 46.41 -26.15 -5.18
CA ARG A 102 47.71 -26.38 -4.53
C ARG A 102 47.54 -26.83 -3.09
N GLN A 103 46.66 -26.22 -2.31
CA GLN A 103 46.40 -26.61 -0.93
C GLN A 103 45.82 -28.03 -0.82
N LEU A 104 44.97 -28.44 -1.75
CA LEU A 104 44.44 -29.79 -1.80
C LEU A 104 45.56 -30.82 -2.11
N GLN A 105 46.44 -30.51 -3.05
CA GLN A 105 47.57 -31.34 -3.41
C GLN A 105 48.57 -31.47 -2.22
N GLU A 106 48.89 -30.37 -1.55
CA GLU A 106 49.77 -30.38 -0.35
C GLU A 106 49.17 -31.20 0.80
N ASN A 107 47.84 -31.06 1.04
CA ASN A 107 47.17 -31.85 2.05
C ASN A 107 47.15 -33.36 1.72
N ALA A 108 46.92 -33.70 0.46
CA ALA A 108 46.97 -35.07 -0.03
C ALA A 108 48.36 -35.68 0.14
N THR A 109 49.43 -34.91 -0.21
CA THR A 109 50.85 -35.36 -0.07
C THR A 109 51.26 -35.55 1.40
N LYS A 110 50.71 -34.74 2.32
CA LYS A 110 51.00 -34.78 3.76
C LYS A 110 50.09 -35.72 4.54
N GLY A 111 49.17 -36.46 3.88
CA GLY A 111 48.19 -37.31 4.55
C GLY A 111 47.25 -36.54 5.52
N SER A 112 47.06 -35.27 5.29
CA SER A 112 46.29 -34.40 6.18
C SER A 112 44.79 -34.39 5.80
N GLU A 113 43.91 -34.69 6.76
CA GLU A 113 42.46 -34.63 6.59
C GLU A 113 41.87 -33.21 6.65
N LYS A 114 42.71 -32.15 6.66
CA LYS A 114 42.22 -30.75 6.69
C LYS A 114 41.36 -30.44 5.48
N LYS A 115 40.09 -30.16 5.70
CA LYS A 115 39.16 -29.71 4.66
C LYS A 115 39.56 -28.34 4.11
N VAL A 116 39.79 -28.23 2.81
CA VAL A 116 40.02 -26.96 2.13
C VAL A 116 38.67 -26.39 1.73
N ALA A 117 38.38 -25.17 2.15
CA ALA A 117 37.15 -24.46 1.74
C ALA A 117 37.29 -23.94 0.29
N LEU A 118 36.52 -24.48 -0.64
CA LEU A 118 36.54 -24.12 -2.05
C LEU A 118 35.73 -22.86 -2.32
N ARG A 119 36.26 -21.70 -1.93
CA ARG A 119 35.60 -20.39 -2.08
C ARG A 119 35.48 -19.98 -3.55
N SER A 120 36.34 -20.47 -4.43
CA SER A 120 36.29 -20.21 -5.86
C SER A 120 35.11 -20.91 -6.56
N ARG A 121 34.33 -21.76 -5.88
CA ARG A 121 33.06 -22.30 -6.41
C ARG A 121 31.94 -21.29 -6.40
N TYR A 122 32.03 -20.21 -5.58
CA TYR A 122 30.97 -19.20 -5.43
C TYR A 122 31.51 -17.79 -5.47
N VAL A 123 32.09 -17.40 -6.61
CA VAL A 123 32.58 -16.04 -6.80
C VAL A 123 31.48 -15.18 -7.40
N ARG A 124 30.97 -14.23 -6.63
CA ARG A 124 29.94 -13.32 -7.10
C ARG A 124 30.52 -12.36 -8.15
N ILE A 125 29.97 -12.40 -9.37
CA ILE A 125 30.48 -11.59 -10.49
C ILE A 125 29.66 -10.32 -10.72
N LEU A 126 28.39 -10.27 -10.32
CA LEU A 126 27.50 -9.13 -10.48
C LEU A 126 27.01 -8.55 -9.15
N ARG A 127 26.77 -7.23 -9.14
CA ARG A 127 26.03 -6.45 -8.15
C ARG A 127 25.21 -5.40 -8.89
N PRO A 128 23.98 -5.10 -8.46
CA PRO A 128 23.12 -5.83 -7.53
C PRO A 128 22.56 -7.14 -8.11
N ASP A 129 21.59 -7.74 -7.44
CA ASP A 129 20.79 -8.83 -8.02
C ASP A 129 20.06 -8.33 -9.28
N ILE A 130 19.93 -9.19 -10.28
CA ILE A 130 19.47 -8.82 -11.62
C ILE A 130 18.12 -9.45 -11.96
N SER A 131 17.41 -8.88 -12.93
CA SER A 131 16.15 -9.41 -13.43
C SER A 131 16.34 -10.70 -14.26
N TYR A 132 15.27 -11.46 -14.47
CA TYR A 132 15.29 -12.61 -15.38
C TYR A 132 15.68 -12.23 -16.82
N VAL A 133 15.22 -11.05 -17.28
CA VAL A 133 15.54 -10.53 -18.62
C VAL A 133 17.05 -10.30 -18.75
N ASP A 134 17.66 -9.66 -17.75
CA ASP A 134 19.10 -9.42 -17.74
C ASP A 134 19.87 -10.74 -17.64
N LEU A 135 19.41 -11.68 -16.83
CA LEU A 135 20.03 -13.02 -16.76
C LEU A 135 19.99 -13.75 -18.11
N LYS A 136 18.89 -13.66 -18.83
CA LYS A 136 18.75 -14.24 -20.16
C LYS A 136 19.71 -13.60 -21.15
N GLU A 137 19.90 -12.28 -21.08
CA GLU A 137 20.86 -11.54 -21.89
C GLU A 137 22.29 -11.94 -21.57
N ILE A 138 22.66 -12.00 -20.27
CA ILE A 138 24.02 -12.40 -19.83
C ILE A 138 24.40 -13.80 -20.33
N ARG A 139 23.45 -14.71 -20.42
CA ARG A 139 23.67 -16.06 -20.95
C ARG A 139 24.04 -16.06 -22.44
N THR A 140 23.94 -14.96 -23.15
CA THR A 140 24.39 -14.81 -24.52
C THR A 140 25.79 -14.23 -24.64
N TYR A 141 26.39 -13.76 -23.54
CA TYR A 141 27.69 -13.09 -23.57
C TYR A 141 28.84 -14.06 -23.81
N PRO A 142 29.96 -13.61 -24.37
CA PRO A 142 31.16 -14.42 -24.58
C PRO A 142 31.54 -15.20 -23.34
N PHE A 143 31.90 -16.48 -23.48
CA PHE A 143 32.15 -17.44 -22.42
C PHE A 143 30.91 -17.89 -21.64
N LEU A 144 29.98 -16.98 -21.24
CA LEU A 144 28.79 -17.35 -20.50
C LEU A 144 27.71 -18.03 -21.36
N ASN A 145 27.81 -17.92 -22.67
CA ASN A 145 26.94 -18.61 -23.64
C ASN A 145 27.22 -20.12 -23.73
N GLN A 146 28.26 -20.60 -23.07
CA GLN A 146 28.53 -22.03 -22.98
C GLN A 146 27.66 -22.70 -21.91
N ARG A 147 27.56 -24.03 -21.95
CA ARG A 147 26.88 -24.82 -20.91
C ARG A 147 27.47 -24.49 -19.53
N SER A 148 26.63 -24.53 -18.48
CA SER A 148 27.03 -24.16 -17.11
C SER A 148 28.23 -24.95 -16.60
N ASN A 149 28.40 -26.22 -17.00
CA ASN A 149 29.57 -27.01 -16.64
C ASN A 149 30.89 -26.50 -17.26
N ARG A 150 30.83 -25.66 -18.31
CA ARG A 150 32.00 -25.04 -18.96
C ARG A 150 32.19 -23.58 -18.59
N SER A 151 31.09 -22.84 -18.47
CA SER A 151 31.11 -21.43 -18.09
C SER A 151 31.17 -21.21 -16.59
N GLY A 152 30.80 -22.22 -15.79
CA GLY A 152 30.69 -22.10 -14.34
C GLY A 152 29.57 -21.17 -13.89
N LEU A 153 28.70 -20.69 -14.78
CA LEU A 153 27.64 -19.75 -14.46
C LEU A 153 26.61 -20.38 -13.51
N ILE A 154 26.47 -19.80 -12.33
CA ILE A 154 25.44 -20.12 -11.36
C ILE A 154 24.54 -18.88 -11.20
N ALA A 155 23.24 -19.06 -11.34
CA ALA A 155 22.24 -18.05 -11.05
C ALA A 155 21.35 -18.57 -9.91
N GLU A 156 21.41 -17.90 -8.79
CA GLU A 156 20.55 -18.20 -7.64
C GLU A 156 19.37 -17.25 -7.62
N GLU A 157 18.18 -17.80 -7.66
CA GLU A 157 16.95 -17.06 -7.55
C GLU A 157 16.73 -16.60 -6.11
N LYS A 158 16.33 -15.33 -5.97
CA LYS A 158 15.89 -14.72 -4.72
C LYS A 158 14.62 -13.96 -4.97
N ASN A 159 13.65 -14.09 -4.11
CA ASN A 159 12.48 -13.23 -4.13
C ASN A 159 12.86 -11.86 -3.55
N ALA A 160 12.57 -10.79 -4.28
CA ALA A 160 12.69 -9.41 -3.80
C ALA A 160 11.32 -8.79 -3.66
N ARG A 161 11.09 -8.11 -2.53
CA ARG A 161 9.86 -7.37 -2.32
C ARG A 161 9.99 -5.99 -2.94
N LYS A 162 9.16 -5.69 -3.95
CA LYS A 162 9.12 -4.40 -4.64
C LYS A 162 7.86 -3.64 -4.35
N ARG A 163 7.98 -2.31 -4.39
CA ARG A 163 6.90 -1.35 -4.21
C ARG A 163 6.85 -0.43 -5.42
N PRO A 164 5.94 -0.67 -6.36
CA PRO A 164 5.85 0.13 -7.59
C PRO A 164 5.58 1.62 -7.34
N PHE A 165 4.84 1.96 -6.27
CA PHE A 165 4.57 3.34 -5.84
C PHE A 165 5.57 3.88 -4.80
N GLY A 166 6.76 3.25 -4.69
CA GLY A 166 7.80 3.70 -3.76
C GLY A 166 7.35 3.71 -2.31
N ASN A 167 7.40 4.89 -1.69
CA ASN A 167 7.09 5.06 -0.27
C ASN A 167 5.62 5.37 0.04
N LEU A 168 4.72 5.32 -0.95
CA LEU A 168 3.30 5.60 -0.75
C LEU A 168 2.69 4.64 0.30
N ALA A 169 2.06 5.17 1.34
CA ALA A 169 1.50 4.43 2.47
C ALA A 169 2.50 3.45 3.11
N ASN A 170 3.80 3.80 3.14
CA ASN A 170 4.89 2.90 3.52
C ASN A 170 4.70 2.25 4.88
N ARG A 171 4.28 3.01 5.89
CA ARG A 171 4.07 2.48 7.24
C ARG A 171 2.86 1.56 7.33
N THR A 172 1.81 1.87 6.59
CA THR A 172 0.57 1.12 6.56
C THR A 172 0.73 -0.21 5.83
N VAL A 173 1.25 -0.17 4.60
CA VAL A 173 1.56 -1.39 3.84
C VAL A 173 2.61 -2.22 4.58
N GLY A 174 3.59 -1.56 5.15
CA GLY A 174 4.65 -2.21 5.94
C GLY A 174 5.84 -2.67 5.10
N ASN A 175 6.85 -3.20 5.75
CA ASN A 175 8.06 -3.71 5.15
C ASN A 175 8.26 -5.19 5.51
N VAL A 176 9.08 -5.87 4.74
CA VAL A 176 9.61 -7.19 5.07
C VAL A 176 11.04 -7.06 5.58
N TYR A 177 11.53 -8.05 6.31
CA TYR A 177 12.95 -8.10 6.66
C TYR A 177 13.81 -8.27 5.40
N LYS A 178 15.07 -7.82 5.45
CA LYS A 178 16.04 -8.05 4.36
C LYS A 178 16.21 -9.53 4.05
N ASP A 179 16.18 -10.34 5.08
CA ASP A 179 16.06 -11.78 5.02
C ASP A 179 14.55 -12.10 4.96
N LEU A 180 14.07 -12.44 3.78
CA LEU A 180 12.64 -12.68 3.53
C LEU A 180 12.09 -13.89 4.30
N GLU A 181 12.94 -14.81 4.74
CA GLU A 181 12.54 -15.95 5.58
C GLU A 181 11.99 -15.47 6.92
N LYS A 182 12.46 -14.30 7.42
CA LYS A 182 11.92 -13.68 8.64
C LYS A 182 10.54 -13.05 8.46
N GLY A 183 10.09 -12.88 7.22
CA GLY A 183 8.75 -12.43 6.87
C GLY A 183 8.52 -10.93 6.99
N GLY A 184 7.29 -10.56 7.36
CA GLY A 184 6.87 -9.18 7.52
C GLY A 184 7.49 -8.51 8.75
N ALA A 185 7.96 -7.27 8.60
CA ALA A 185 8.58 -6.48 9.67
C ALA A 185 7.64 -5.40 10.24
N SER A 186 6.65 -4.95 9.47
CA SER A 186 5.72 -3.90 9.89
C SER A 186 4.46 -3.85 9.01
N GLY A 187 3.44 -3.10 9.44
CA GLY A 187 2.22 -2.83 8.68
C GLY A 187 1.44 -4.09 8.31
N LEU A 188 0.72 -4.03 7.17
CA LEU A 188 -0.02 -5.18 6.63
C LEU A 188 0.90 -6.37 6.34
N GLU A 189 2.13 -6.12 5.89
CA GLU A 189 3.14 -7.17 5.67
C GLU A 189 3.38 -8.03 6.92
N LEU A 190 3.42 -7.41 8.11
CA LEU A 190 3.57 -8.13 9.38
C LEU A 190 2.24 -8.73 9.86
N LYS A 191 1.15 -7.96 9.80
CA LYS A 191 -0.17 -8.39 10.30
C LYS A 191 -0.66 -9.64 9.59
N TYR A 192 -0.47 -9.70 8.28
CA TYR A 192 -0.94 -10.79 7.42
C TYR A 192 0.21 -11.68 6.92
N ASP A 193 1.35 -11.69 7.63
CA ASP A 193 2.54 -12.43 7.18
C ASP A 193 2.26 -13.91 6.92
N SER A 194 1.51 -14.57 7.79
CA SER A 194 1.16 -15.99 7.64
C SER A 194 0.35 -16.30 6.37
N LEU A 195 -0.48 -15.33 5.92
CA LEU A 195 -1.27 -15.46 4.69
C LEU A 195 -0.45 -15.10 3.46
N LEU A 196 0.33 -14.01 3.55
CA LEU A 196 1.16 -13.52 2.46
C LEU A 196 2.33 -14.44 2.14
N ARG A 197 2.93 -15.10 3.14
CA ARG A 197 4.17 -15.87 3.00
C ARG A 197 4.02 -17.09 2.12
N GLY A 198 2.85 -17.78 2.16
CA GLY A 198 2.64 -19.06 1.52
C GLY A 198 3.25 -20.24 2.30
N ILE A 199 3.32 -21.38 1.65
CA ILE A 199 3.84 -22.63 2.25
C ILE A 199 4.96 -23.14 1.36
N GLU A 200 6.12 -23.40 1.96
CA GLU A 200 7.28 -23.94 1.28
C GLU A 200 7.01 -25.33 0.71
N GLY A 201 7.59 -25.60 -0.46
CA GLY A 201 7.65 -26.92 -1.05
C GLY A 201 9.00 -27.59 -0.83
N VAL A 202 9.10 -28.86 -1.15
CA VAL A 202 10.33 -29.65 -1.04
C VAL A 202 10.63 -30.30 -2.39
N LYS A 203 11.88 -30.18 -2.84
CA LYS A 203 12.40 -30.89 -4.00
C LYS A 203 13.67 -31.66 -3.65
N SER A 204 13.83 -32.80 -4.29
CA SER A 204 15.09 -33.51 -4.31
C SER A 204 15.80 -33.32 -5.65
N ARG A 205 17.11 -33.38 -5.65
CA ARG A 205 17.91 -33.36 -6.86
C ARG A 205 18.52 -34.72 -7.06
N GLN A 206 18.18 -35.36 -8.18
CA GLN A 206 18.58 -36.72 -8.50
C GLN A 206 19.40 -36.76 -9.79
N LYS A 207 20.40 -37.61 -9.84
CA LYS A 207 21.21 -37.85 -11.03
C LYS A 207 20.54 -38.96 -11.88
N ILE A 208 19.79 -38.55 -12.91
CA ILE A 208 19.10 -39.46 -13.83
C ILE A 208 19.87 -39.49 -15.14
N GLN A 209 20.31 -40.68 -15.58
CA GLN A 209 21.14 -40.90 -16.78
C GLN A 209 22.33 -39.93 -16.89
N GLY A 210 23.05 -39.75 -15.79
CA GLY A 210 24.20 -38.85 -15.72
C GLY A 210 23.90 -37.36 -15.63
N ARG A 211 22.60 -36.94 -15.61
CA ARG A 211 22.16 -35.53 -15.50
C ARG A 211 21.48 -35.32 -14.16
N TRP A 212 21.81 -34.22 -13.51
CA TRP A 212 21.11 -33.77 -12.32
C TRP A 212 19.75 -33.20 -12.70
N THR A 213 18.67 -33.79 -12.18
CA THR A 213 17.28 -33.36 -12.41
C THR A 213 16.64 -33.04 -11.07
N ASP A 214 15.96 -31.90 -10.97
CA ASP A 214 15.18 -31.54 -9.79
C ASP A 214 13.83 -32.26 -9.89
N ILE A 215 13.45 -32.99 -8.84
CA ILE A 215 12.17 -33.68 -8.67
C ILE A 215 11.42 -33.00 -7.54
N GLU A 216 10.26 -32.47 -7.83
CA GLU A 216 9.39 -31.84 -6.85
C GLU A 216 8.66 -32.94 -6.06
N GLU A 217 8.91 -32.99 -4.74
CA GLU A 217 8.29 -33.95 -3.83
C GLU A 217 7.02 -33.34 -3.18
N ILE A 218 7.09 -32.09 -2.81
CA ILE A 218 5.98 -31.31 -2.25
C ILE A 218 5.95 -29.97 -2.97
N ALA A 219 4.82 -29.68 -3.63
CA ALA A 219 4.61 -28.41 -4.31
C ALA A 219 4.56 -27.23 -3.33
N ALA A 220 5.27 -26.16 -3.64
CA ALA A 220 5.11 -24.92 -2.90
C ALA A 220 3.71 -24.34 -3.13
N LYS A 221 3.10 -23.78 -2.10
CA LYS A 221 1.82 -23.07 -2.21
C LYS A 221 2.07 -21.57 -2.05
N ASP A 222 1.86 -20.81 -3.11
CA ASP A 222 2.01 -19.35 -3.09
C ASP A 222 1.14 -18.70 -2.03
N GLY A 223 1.51 -17.53 -1.54
CA GLY A 223 0.74 -16.76 -0.57
C GLY A 223 -0.58 -16.24 -1.14
N TYR A 224 -1.43 -15.75 -0.26
CA TYR A 224 -2.65 -15.05 -0.64
C TYR A 224 -2.33 -13.60 -0.99
N ASP A 225 -3.06 -13.04 -1.93
CA ASP A 225 -3.02 -11.62 -2.23
C ASP A 225 -4.02 -10.86 -1.35
N ILE A 226 -3.68 -9.62 -0.98
CA ILE A 226 -4.54 -8.73 -0.20
C ILE A 226 -4.94 -7.54 -1.06
N VAL A 227 -6.24 -7.32 -1.21
CA VAL A 227 -6.79 -6.07 -1.72
C VAL A 227 -7.11 -5.17 -0.53
N THR A 228 -6.56 -3.98 -0.52
CA THR A 228 -6.81 -2.99 0.54
C THR A 228 -7.99 -2.08 0.18
N THR A 229 -8.46 -1.32 1.16
CA THR A 229 -9.46 -0.25 0.96
C THR A 229 -8.83 1.03 0.39
N LEU A 230 -7.50 1.12 0.37
CA LEU A 230 -6.77 2.32 -0.05
C LEU A 230 -7.03 2.63 -1.53
N ASP A 231 -7.30 3.89 -1.79
CA ASP A 231 -7.35 4.49 -3.12
C ASP A 231 -6.01 5.18 -3.39
N ALA A 232 -5.32 4.78 -4.46
CA ALA A 232 -3.98 5.30 -4.73
C ALA A 232 -3.96 6.82 -4.95
N ASP A 233 -5.01 7.36 -5.56
CA ASP A 233 -5.11 8.78 -5.84
C ASP A 233 -5.45 9.60 -4.60
N ILE A 234 -6.37 9.10 -3.75
CA ILE A 234 -6.71 9.73 -2.47
C ILE A 234 -5.53 9.64 -1.51
N GLN A 235 -4.82 8.52 -1.50
CA GLN A 235 -3.61 8.33 -0.71
C GLN A 235 -2.52 9.35 -1.08
N ASP A 236 -2.26 9.53 -2.39
CA ASP A 236 -1.27 10.50 -2.88
C ASP A 236 -1.65 11.94 -2.50
N VAL A 237 -2.91 12.32 -2.69
CA VAL A 237 -3.42 13.63 -2.26
C VAL A 237 -3.25 13.83 -0.76
N THR A 238 -3.59 12.82 0.05
CA THR A 238 -3.51 12.86 1.51
C THR A 238 -2.07 13.08 1.97
N GLU A 239 -1.14 12.31 1.42
CA GLU A 239 0.29 12.41 1.77
C GLU A 239 0.91 13.73 1.32
N ARG A 240 0.64 14.17 0.08
CA ARG A 240 1.17 15.44 -0.44
C ARG A 240 0.63 16.65 0.31
N ALA A 241 -0.67 16.70 0.59
CA ALA A 241 -1.27 17.80 1.34
C ALA A 241 -0.71 17.92 2.74
N LEU A 242 -0.54 16.79 3.44
CA LEU A 242 0.07 16.76 4.76
C LEU A 242 1.54 17.18 4.70
N ARG A 243 2.34 16.57 3.81
CA ARG A 243 3.77 16.85 3.64
C ARG A 243 4.04 18.32 3.40
N ALA A 244 3.33 18.95 2.47
CA ALA A 244 3.49 20.37 2.16
C ALA A 244 3.29 21.26 3.39
N LYS A 245 2.30 20.97 4.24
CA LYS A 245 2.06 21.75 5.47
C LYS A 245 3.10 21.47 6.54
N LEU A 246 3.59 20.24 6.65
CA LEU A 246 4.68 19.91 7.59
C LEU A 246 5.98 20.61 7.21
N GLU A 247 6.30 20.69 5.93
CA GLU A 247 7.46 21.42 5.40
C GLU A 247 7.32 22.92 5.64
N GLU A 248 6.15 23.51 5.35
CA GLU A 248 5.84 24.93 5.61
C GLU A 248 6.02 25.29 7.07
N THR A 249 5.54 24.43 7.98
CA THR A 249 5.56 24.72 9.42
C THR A 249 6.75 24.15 10.15
N ALA A 250 7.66 23.45 9.47
CA ALA A 250 8.77 22.70 10.04
C ALA A 250 8.37 21.87 11.28
N ALA A 251 7.17 21.26 11.23
CA ALA A 251 6.59 20.50 12.33
C ALA A 251 7.40 19.24 12.65
N GLU A 252 7.23 18.67 13.86
CA GLU A 252 7.89 17.41 14.24
C GLU A 252 7.28 16.21 13.52
N SER A 253 5.96 16.15 13.44
CA SER A 253 5.24 15.08 12.74
C SER A 253 3.81 15.47 12.40
N GLY A 254 3.17 14.67 11.55
CA GLY A 254 1.77 14.82 11.22
C GLY A 254 1.09 13.52 10.82
N THR A 255 -0.23 13.53 10.97
CA THR A 255 -1.11 12.40 10.62
C THR A 255 -2.31 12.93 9.88
N ALA A 256 -2.67 12.30 8.76
CA ALA A 256 -3.91 12.54 8.05
C ALA A 256 -4.57 11.21 7.70
N ILE A 257 -5.89 11.12 7.92
CA ILE A 257 -6.67 9.91 7.66
C ILE A 257 -7.97 10.32 6.99
N ILE A 258 -8.29 9.72 5.86
CA ILE A 258 -9.58 9.87 5.19
C ILE A 258 -10.27 8.52 5.07
N MET A 259 -11.52 8.47 5.47
CA MET A 259 -12.35 7.28 5.60
C MET A 259 -13.69 7.49 4.89
N GLU A 260 -14.15 6.50 4.17
CA GLU A 260 -15.48 6.51 3.60
C GLU A 260 -16.53 6.35 4.71
N THR A 261 -17.50 7.27 4.77
CA THR A 261 -18.40 7.41 5.92
C THR A 261 -19.26 6.18 6.16
N LYS A 262 -19.87 5.63 5.11
CA LYS A 262 -20.84 4.53 5.23
C LYS A 262 -20.19 3.15 5.43
N THR A 263 -19.00 2.94 4.91
CA THR A 263 -18.34 1.62 4.91
C THR A 263 -17.29 1.45 5.99
N GLY A 264 -16.67 2.53 6.45
CA GLY A 264 -15.53 2.45 7.35
C GLY A 264 -14.19 2.18 6.65
N GLU A 265 -14.18 2.13 5.33
CA GLU A 265 -13.00 1.90 4.53
C GLU A 265 -12.04 3.10 4.60
N ILE A 266 -10.81 2.89 5.05
CA ILE A 266 -9.76 3.91 4.97
C ILE A 266 -9.33 4.04 3.50
N LYS A 267 -9.56 5.19 2.89
CA LYS A 267 -9.18 5.48 1.49
C LYS A 267 -7.79 6.08 1.38
N GLY A 268 -7.33 6.77 2.42
CA GLY A 268 -5.98 7.31 2.50
C GLY A 268 -5.54 7.49 3.95
N ILE A 269 -4.26 7.24 4.21
CA ILE A 269 -3.66 7.38 5.52
C ILE A 269 -2.17 7.74 5.38
N ALA A 270 -1.77 8.84 6.01
CA ALA A 270 -0.39 9.31 6.02
C ALA A 270 0.09 9.54 7.46
N ASN A 271 1.26 9.02 7.79
CA ASN A 271 1.92 9.16 9.09
C ASN A 271 3.35 9.65 8.86
N LEU A 272 3.55 10.97 8.83
CA LEU A 272 4.80 11.58 8.45
C LEU A 272 5.55 12.11 9.68
N ASP A 273 6.77 11.62 9.87
CA ASP A 273 7.71 12.09 10.89
C ASP A 273 8.87 12.82 10.21
N ARG A 274 9.40 13.85 10.88
CA ARG A 274 10.59 14.57 10.42
C ARG A 274 11.83 13.73 10.67
N MET A 275 12.53 13.37 9.59
CA MET A 275 13.74 12.56 9.62
C MET A 275 14.98 13.39 10.00
N SER A 276 16.08 12.72 10.35
CA SER A 276 17.35 13.37 10.71
C SER A 276 17.93 14.28 9.63
N ASN A 277 17.64 13.99 8.36
CA ASN A 277 18.03 14.81 7.21
C ASN A 277 17.10 16.02 6.95
N GLY A 278 16.07 16.22 7.81
CA GLY A 278 15.09 17.28 7.68
C GLY A 278 13.91 17.00 6.77
N ASN A 279 13.94 15.94 5.97
CA ASN A 279 12.84 15.50 5.13
C ASN A 279 11.76 14.78 5.95
N TYR A 280 10.57 14.62 5.37
CA TYR A 280 9.48 13.88 5.99
C TYR A 280 9.31 12.50 5.36
N GLY A 281 9.12 11.50 6.21
CA GLY A 281 8.87 10.13 5.78
C GLY A 281 7.96 9.39 6.77
N GLU A 282 7.36 8.30 6.32
CA GLU A 282 6.52 7.48 7.20
C GLU A 282 7.36 6.67 8.19
N GLY A 283 7.27 7.03 9.47
CA GLY A 283 7.98 6.39 10.58
C GLY A 283 7.06 5.54 11.45
N ASN A 284 6.31 6.17 12.35
CA ASN A 284 5.43 5.50 13.29
C ASN A 284 3.98 5.44 12.79
N PRO A 285 3.17 4.45 13.20
CA PRO A 285 1.74 4.40 12.87
C PRO A 285 0.93 5.38 13.73
N ASN A 286 1.27 6.68 13.66
CA ASN A 286 0.76 7.73 14.55
C ASN A 286 -0.77 7.83 14.56
N ALA A 287 -1.43 7.48 13.46
CA ALA A 287 -2.89 7.40 13.37
C ALA A 287 -3.52 6.52 14.47
N PHE A 288 -2.86 5.42 14.79
CA PHE A 288 -3.33 4.40 15.72
C PHE A 288 -2.64 4.46 17.10
N SER A 289 -1.36 4.83 17.12
CA SER A 289 -0.51 4.69 18.31
C SER A 289 -0.26 6.01 19.06
N TYR A 290 -0.50 7.16 18.44
CA TYR A 290 -0.18 8.44 19.06
C TYR A 290 -1.21 8.81 20.12
N MET A 291 -0.84 8.59 21.39
CA MET A 291 -1.66 8.86 22.56
C MET A 291 -1.48 10.33 22.99
N ASN A 292 -2.35 11.22 22.53
CA ASN A 292 -2.32 12.63 22.89
C ASN A 292 -3.66 13.12 23.45
N GLU A 293 -3.62 14.26 24.06
CA GLU A 293 -4.82 14.97 24.46
C GLU A 293 -5.53 15.51 23.22
N PRO A 294 -6.80 15.15 22.95
CA PRO A 294 -7.51 15.54 21.73
C PRO A 294 -7.84 17.04 21.67
N GLY A 295 -7.74 17.73 22.80
CA GLY A 295 -8.05 19.16 22.90
C GLY A 295 -9.50 19.46 22.45
N SER A 296 -9.69 20.60 21.81
CA SER A 296 -11.01 21.12 21.49
C SER A 296 -11.87 20.26 20.53
N THR A 297 -11.30 19.25 19.88
CA THR A 297 -12.13 18.27 19.14
C THR A 297 -13.00 17.44 20.07
N PHE A 298 -12.59 17.24 21.31
CA PHE A 298 -13.34 16.51 22.34
C PHE A 298 -14.57 17.28 22.87
N LYS A 299 -14.66 18.59 22.66
CA LYS A 299 -15.83 19.40 23.07
C LYS A 299 -17.13 18.91 22.45
N THR A 300 -17.06 18.37 21.24
CA THR A 300 -18.21 17.76 20.56
C THR A 300 -18.71 16.52 21.35
N VAL A 301 -17.80 15.72 21.91
CA VAL A 301 -18.17 14.60 22.80
C VAL A 301 -18.90 15.13 24.04
N THR A 302 -18.36 16.17 24.68
CA THR A 302 -18.92 16.77 25.87
C THR A 302 -20.33 17.28 25.66
N VAL A 303 -20.55 18.03 24.60
CA VAL A 303 -21.88 18.60 24.29
C VAL A 303 -22.85 17.49 23.87
N MET A 304 -22.40 16.50 23.10
CA MET A 304 -23.24 15.35 22.71
C MET A 304 -23.74 14.59 23.95
N VAL A 305 -22.87 14.26 24.90
CA VAL A 305 -23.24 13.55 26.14
C VAL A 305 -24.26 14.38 26.94
N ALA A 306 -24.00 15.66 27.12
CA ALA A 306 -24.83 16.52 27.97
C ALA A 306 -26.21 16.80 27.34
N ILE A 307 -26.31 16.95 26.03
CA ILE A 307 -27.60 17.09 25.33
C ILE A 307 -28.35 15.78 25.32
N ASP A 308 -27.67 14.66 25.07
CA ASP A 308 -28.31 13.33 25.01
C ASP A 308 -28.88 12.89 26.36
N ASP A 309 -28.22 13.28 27.46
CA ASP A 309 -28.71 13.10 28.82
C ASP A 309 -29.86 14.08 29.19
N GLY A 310 -30.18 15.05 28.33
CA GLY A 310 -31.24 16.04 28.54
C GLY A 310 -30.89 17.10 29.60
N LEU A 311 -29.61 17.31 29.89
CA LEU A 311 -29.14 18.22 30.94
C LEU A 311 -28.86 19.63 30.41
N ILE A 312 -28.71 19.80 29.12
CA ILE A 312 -28.56 21.08 28.43
C ILE A 312 -29.24 21.06 27.06
N THR A 313 -29.47 22.25 26.52
CA THR A 313 -29.91 22.49 25.15
C THR A 313 -28.95 23.39 24.39
N PRO A 314 -28.96 23.43 23.04
CA PRO A 314 -28.13 24.37 22.26
C PRO A 314 -28.31 25.84 22.61
N ALA A 315 -29.50 26.22 23.08
CA ALA A 315 -29.88 27.59 23.43
C ALA A 315 -29.50 28.01 24.88
N ASP A 316 -29.15 27.04 25.74
CA ASP A 316 -28.69 27.35 27.09
C ASP A 316 -27.47 28.23 27.03
N SER A 317 -27.47 29.32 27.86
CA SER A 317 -26.41 30.34 27.84
C SER A 317 -25.58 30.30 29.12
N PHE A 318 -24.30 30.58 28.95
CA PHE A 318 -23.32 30.62 30.04
C PHE A 318 -22.54 31.93 30.00
N HIS A 319 -22.41 32.59 31.16
CA HIS A 319 -21.61 33.78 31.25
C HIS A 319 -20.12 33.44 31.07
N VAL A 320 -19.45 34.04 30.12
CA VAL A 320 -18.05 33.83 29.78
C VAL A 320 -17.17 35.06 30.04
N GLY A 321 -17.77 36.24 30.15
CA GLY A 321 -17.06 37.49 30.35
C GLY A 321 -16.01 37.71 29.27
N ASN A 322 -14.78 38.01 29.66
CA ASN A 322 -13.64 38.17 28.79
C ASN A 322 -12.94 36.82 28.43
N GLY A 323 -13.56 35.67 28.68
CA GLY A 323 -12.99 34.36 28.44
C GLY A 323 -12.07 33.82 29.54
N LEU A 324 -12.21 34.36 30.77
CA LEU A 324 -11.50 33.87 31.94
C LEU A 324 -12.48 33.36 33.00
N TYR A 325 -12.23 32.17 33.49
CA TYR A 325 -13.01 31.52 34.54
C TYR A 325 -12.07 30.85 35.54
N GLN A 326 -12.18 31.20 36.83
CA GLN A 326 -11.39 30.56 37.88
C GLN A 326 -12.20 29.43 38.51
N TYR A 327 -11.63 28.23 38.54
CA TYR A 327 -12.20 27.07 39.21
C TYR A 327 -11.14 26.36 40.05
N ASN A 328 -11.42 26.21 41.35
CA ASN A 328 -10.53 25.54 42.30
C ASN A 328 -9.06 26.03 42.21
N GLY A 329 -8.88 27.38 42.20
CA GLY A 329 -7.57 28.03 42.14
C GLY A 329 -6.86 27.97 40.78
N LYS A 330 -7.44 27.33 39.77
CA LYS A 330 -6.89 27.26 38.42
C LYS A 330 -7.70 28.07 37.43
N TRP A 331 -7.04 28.62 36.41
CA TRP A 331 -7.68 29.42 35.37
C TRP A 331 -8.04 28.56 34.13
N VAL A 332 -9.30 28.53 33.78
CA VAL A 332 -9.80 28.12 32.48
C VAL A 332 -9.78 29.36 31.57
N ARG A 333 -9.19 29.21 30.39
CA ARG A 333 -8.98 30.33 29.47
C ARG A 333 -9.48 29.98 28.09
N ASP A 334 -10.25 30.90 27.50
CA ASP A 334 -10.59 30.85 26.08
C ASP A 334 -9.45 31.46 25.25
N HIS A 335 -9.33 31.09 23.97
CA HIS A 335 -8.24 31.58 23.12
C HIS A 335 -8.23 33.10 22.94
N TYR A 336 -9.40 33.76 23.07
CA TYR A 336 -9.56 35.21 22.92
C TYR A 336 -9.38 36.01 24.20
N TRP A 337 -9.11 35.40 25.35
CA TRP A 337 -9.06 36.09 26.66
C TRP A 337 -8.08 37.27 26.70
N ARG A 338 -6.99 37.22 25.92
CA ARG A 338 -6.01 38.30 25.83
C ARG A 338 -6.49 39.51 25.03
N GLN A 339 -7.57 39.37 24.28
CA GLN A 339 -8.13 40.46 23.47
C GLN A 339 -8.88 41.49 24.36
N GLY A 340 -9.14 41.15 25.63
CA GLY A 340 -9.80 42.02 26.58
C GLY A 340 -11.26 42.34 26.34
N ARG A 341 -11.84 41.75 25.25
CA ARG A 341 -13.25 41.97 24.86
C ARG A 341 -14.16 41.09 25.72
N ASP A 342 -15.09 41.76 26.44
CA ASP A 342 -16.16 41.05 27.14
C ASP A 342 -17.21 40.57 26.12
N ARG A 343 -17.51 39.26 26.16
CA ARG A 343 -18.54 38.64 25.34
C ARG A 343 -19.85 38.38 26.08
N GLY A 344 -19.88 38.69 27.39
CA GLY A 344 -21.04 38.47 28.23
C GLY A 344 -21.43 37.01 28.33
N TYR A 345 -22.48 36.62 27.60
CA TYR A 345 -23.00 35.27 27.56
C TYR A 345 -22.78 34.65 26.17
N LEU A 346 -22.52 33.35 26.15
CA LEU A 346 -22.51 32.54 24.94
C LEU A 346 -23.48 31.38 25.13
N THR A 347 -24.25 31.07 24.12
CA THR A 347 -25.05 29.83 24.03
C THR A 347 -24.14 28.61 23.91
N VAL A 348 -24.65 27.44 24.19
CA VAL A 348 -23.91 26.17 23.96
C VAL A 348 -23.45 26.08 22.50
N LYS A 349 -24.32 26.42 21.53
CA LYS A 349 -24.01 26.45 20.09
C LYS A 349 -22.85 27.41 19.80
N GLU A 350 -22.94 28.67 20.23
CA GLU A 350 -21.85 29.65 20.06
C GLU A 350 -20.56 29.20 20.78
N GLY A 351 -20.68 28.56 21.95
CA GLY A 351 -19.55 28.00 22.69
C GLY A 351 -18.77 26.94 21.91
N ILE A 352 -19.46 26.10 21.12
CA ILE A 352 -18.83 25.15 20.19
C ILE A 352 -18.21 25.88 19.01
N GLU A 353 -18.96 26.82 18.39
CA GLU A 353 -18.52 27.57 17.21
C GLU A 353 -17.22 28.36 17.47
N VAL A 354 -17.16 29.08 18.59
CA VAL A 354 -15.95 29.85 19.00
C VAL A 354 -14.98 29.04 19.84
N SER A 355 -15.28 27.77 20.07
CA SER A 355 -14.41 26.85 20.82
C SER A 355 -14.12 27.32 22.27
N SER A 356 -15.13 27.77 23.03
CA SER A 356 -14.98 28.24 24.40
C SER A 356 -14.70 27.10 25.39
N ASN A 357 -13.59 27.16 26.12
CA ASN A 357 -13.27 26.28 27.25
C ASN A 357 -14.14 26.60 28.46
N VAL A 358 -14.46 27.87 28.64
CA VAL A 358 -15.29 28.35 29.76
C VAL A 358 -16.69 27.77 29.67
N VAL A 359 -17.32 27.80 28.48
CA VAL A 359 -18.64 27.20 28.27
C VAL A 359 -18.61 25.71 28.61
N MET A 360 -17.62 24.95 28.03
CA MET A 360 -17.51 23.51 28.27
C MET A 360 -17.34 23.16 29.75
N SER A 361 -16.47 23.88 30.44
CA SER A 361 -16.25 23.68 31.88
C SER A 361 -17.54 23.92 32.69
N LYS A 362 -18.27 24.99 32.38
CA LYS A 362 -19.52 25.32 33.08
C LYS A 362 -20.63 24.30 32.78
N ILE A 363 -20.70 23.77 31.53
CA ILE A 363 -21.63 22.70 31.16
C ILE A 363 -21.41 21.46 32.07
N VAL A 364 -20.18 20.93 32.12
CA VAL A 364 -19.95 19.68 32.87
C VAL A 364 -20.06 19.88 34.38
N LEU A 365 -19.70 21.05 34.89
CA LEU A 365 -19.87 21.37 36.33
C LEU A 365 -21.36 21.47 36.69
N LYS A 366 -22.19 22.10 35.86
CA LYS A 366 -23.65 22.15 36.04
C LYS A 366 -24.30 20.80 35.92
N ALA A 367 -23.90 20.00 34.92
CA ALA A 367 -24.57 18.74 34.57
C ALA A 367 -24.07 17.52 35.37
N TYR A 368 -22.78 17.50 35.73
CA TYR A 368 -22.11 16.33 36.30
C TYR A 368 -21.21 16.64 37.51
N GLY A 369 -21.27 17.85 38.04
CA GLY A 369 -20.43 18.25 39.20
C GLY A 369 -20.59 17.34 40.40
N ASP A 370 -21.82 16.91 40.68
CA ASP A 370 -22.16 16.03 41.81
C ASP A 370 -21.89 14.55 41.52
N ASP A 371 -21.89 14.15 40.21
CA ASP A 371 -21.62 12.76 39.79
C ASP A 371 -20.78 12.74 38.48
N PRO A 372 -19.47 12.97 38.58
CA PRO A 372 -18.58 12.91 37.40
C PRO A 372 -18.54 11.56 36.71
N ALA A 373 -18.85 10.45 37.41
CA ALA A 373 -18.88 9.13 36.82
C ALA A 373 -19.97 9.02 35.72
N LYS A 374 -21.07 9.74 35.87
CA LYS A 374 -22.15 9.78 34.88
C LYS A 374 -21.67 10.36 33.55
N PHE A 375 -20.82 11.40 33.55
CA PHE A 375 -20.21 11.94 32.34
C PHE A 375 -19.34 10.90 31.63
N VAL A 376 -18.47 10.20 32.37
CA VAL A 376 -17.60 9.17 31.77
C VAL A 376 -18.40 7.97 31.26
N LYS A 377 -19.47 7.57 31.95
CA LYS A 377 -20.43 6.55 31.45
C LYS A 377 -21.11 7.00 30.15
N GLY A 378 -21.37 8.30 29.98
CA GLY A 378 -21.85 8.86 28.71
C GLY A 378 -20.83 8.69 27.60
N ILE A 379 -19.54 8.91 27.88
CA ILE A 379 -18.45 8.66 26.92
C ILE A 379 -18.33 7.16 26.58
N ASP A 380 -18.53 6.26 27.57
CA ASP A 380 -18.56 4.81 27.35
C ASP A 380 -19.72 4.41 26.43
N ARG A 381 -20.91 5.01 26.64
CA ARG A 381 -22.09 4.80 25.80
C ARG A 381 -21.83 5.18 24.35
N ILE A 382 -21.08 6.23 24.08
CA ILE A 382 -20.65 6.61 22.73
C ILE A 382 -19.74 5.50 22.12
N GLY A 383 -18.86 4.88 22.90
CA GLY A 383 -17.95 3.83 22.46
C GLY A 383 -16.48 4.24 22.40
N LEU A 384 -16.12 5.45 22.85
CA LEU A 384 -14.76 5.97 22.79
C LEU A 384 -13.75 5.24 23.70
N ARG A 385 -14.19 4.45 24.68
CA ARG A 385 -13.34 3.65 25.57
C ARG A 385 -13.28 2.16 25.20
N LYS A 386 -13.95 1.73 24.13
CA LYS A 386 -13.86 0.34 23.67
C LYS A 386 -12.45 -0.01 23.25
N LYS A 387 -11.95 -1.16 23.69
CA LYS A 387 -10.68 -1.71 23.21
C LYS A 387 -10.89 -2.31 21.83
N LEU A 388 -10.10 -1.88 20.85
CA LEU A 388 -10.18 -2.33 19.45
C LEU A 388 -8.84 -2.86 19.00
N THR A 389 -8.88 -3.81 18.06
CA THR A 389 -7.69 -4.31 17.35
C THR A 389 -7.62 -3.70 15.96
N TRP A 390 -6.41 -3.45 15.47
CA TRP A 390 -6.18 -2.77 14.20
C TRP A 390 -5.49 -3.67 13.17
N ASP A 391 -5.66 -3.35 11.90
CA ASP A 391 -4.97 -4.03 10.80
C ASP A 391 -3.46 -3.76 10.77
N VAL A 392 -3.02 -2.69 11.44
CA VAL A 392 -1.63 -2.32 11.55
C VAL A 392 -1.10 -2.67 12.94
N PRO A 393 -0.06 -3.50 13.08
CA PRO A 393 0.55 -3.81 14.36
C PRO A 393 1.17 -2.58 15.02
N LEU A 394 0.98 -2.44 16.33
CA LEU A 394 1.39 -1.27 17.11
C LEU A 394 2.63 -1.53 18.00
N ASN A 395 3.36 -2.63 17.78
CA ASN A 395 4.61 -2.97 18.47
C ASN A 395 4.51 -2.86 20.01
N GLY A 396 3.45 -3.44 20.59
CA GLY A 396 3.23 -3.44 22.04
C GLY A 396 2.53 -2.19 22.60
N ILE A 397 2.20 -1.20 21.76
CA ILE A 397 1.36 -0.07 22.15
C ILE A 397 -0.09 -0.52 22.05
N GLU A 398 -0.90 -0.31 23.10
CA GLU A 398 -2.30 -0.77 23.10
C GLU A 398 -3.17 -0.07 22.04
N GLY A 399 -2.84 1.16 21.61
CA GLY A 399 -3.59 1.94 20.63
C GLY A 399 -5.07 2.14 21.02
N THR A 400 -5.35 2.14 22.33
CA THR A 400 -6.69 2.29 22.90
C THR A 400 -6.76 3.61 23.65
N SER A 401 -7.90 4.30 23.57
CA SER A 401 -8.08 5.54 24.32
C SER A 401 -7.95 5.32 25.84
N SER A 402 -7.25 6.26 26.49
CA SER A 402 -7.12 6.30 27.96
C SER A 402 -7.88 7.52 28.48
N ILE A 403 -9.15 7.33 28.82
CA ILE A 403 -10.01 8.33 29.42
C ILE A 403 -10.19 7.95 30.89
N ARG A 404 -9.84 8.87 31.79
CA ARG A 404 -9.87 8.65 33.25
C ARG A 404 -11.30 8.39 33.76
N PHE A 405 -11.41 7.59 34.79
CA PHE A 405 -12.65 7.35 35.52
C PHE A 405 -12.46 7.79 36.99
N PRO A 406 -13.49 8.33 37.67
CA PRO A 406 -13.35 8.81 39.04
C PRO A 406 -12.82 7.79 40.05
N ASP A 407 -13.16 6.51 39.86
CA ASP A 407 -12.75 5.39 40.72
C ASP A 407 -11.48 4.68 40.26
N ASP A 408 -10.76 5.26 39.26
CA ASP A 408 -9.54 4.66 38.74
C ASP A 408 -8.42 4.74 39.79
N LYS A 409 -7.95 3.56 40.25
CA LYS A 409 -6.88 3.45 41.24
C LYS A 409 -5.50 3.85 40.70
N VAL A 410 -5.32 3.86 39.38
CA VAL A 410 -4.06 4.12 38.71
C VAL A 410 -3.93 5.59 38.31
N ASN A 411 -5.02 6.20 37.86
CA ASN A 411 -5.05 7.59 37.38
C ASN A 411 -5.84 8.44 38.33
N TYR A 412 -5.13 9.23 39.14
CA TYR A 412 -5.74 10.11 40.13
C TYR A 412 -6.76 11.07 39.51
N TRP A 413 -7.99 11.08 40.05
CA TRP A 413 -9.04 12.03 39.70
C TRP A 413 -8.97 13.25 40.64
N SER A 414 -8.63 14.40 40.11
CA SER A 414 -8.56 15.65 40.83
C SER A 414 -9.87 16.45 40.76
N LYS A 415 -10.04 17.46 41.60
CA LYS A 415 -11.17 18.40 41.51
C LYS A 415 -11.26 19.11 40.16
N THR A 416 -10.13 19.24 39.44
CA THR A 416 -10.06 19.90 38.13
C THR A 416 -10.19 18.93 36.96
N THR A 417 -10.16 17.63 37.18
CA THR A 417 -10.21 16.63 36.09
C THR A 417 -11.49 16.74 35.24
N LEU A 418 -12.67 16.81 35.84
CA LEU A 418 -13.93 16.94 35.10
C LEU A 418 -13.97 18.16 34.18
N PRO A 419 -13.75 19.43 34.68
CA PRO A 419 -13.76 20.58 33.80
C PRO A 419 -12.65 20.57 32.74
N TRP A 420 -11.43 20.04 33.01
CA TRP A 420 -10.36 19.92 32.02
C TRP A 420 -10.65 18.85 30.99
N MET A 421 -11.25 17.73 31.38
CA MET A 421 -11.69 16.67 30.44
C MET A 421 -12.73 17.20 29.46
N SER A 422 -13.61 18.13 29.86
CA SER A 422 -14.66 18.67 29.01
C SER A 422 -14.15 19.36 27.73
N PHE A 423 -12.92 19.85 27.74
CA PHE A 423 -12.29 20.44 26.54
C PHE A 423 -11.06 19.66 26.06
N GLY A 424 -10.97 18.35 26.45
CA GLY A 424 -10.07 17.37 25.89
C GLY A 424 -8.68 17.31 26.50
N TYR A 425 -8.51 17.74 27.75
CA TYR A 425 -7.31 17.52 28.55
C TYR A 425 -7.50 16.35 29.51
N GLU A 426 -6.43 15.87 30.12
CA GLU A 426 -6.44 14.74 31.08
C GLU A 426 -7.02 13.42 30.52
N SER A 427 -7.14 13.35 29.21
CA SER A 427 -7.57 12.16 28.47
C SER A 427 -6.66 11.97 27.28
N LYS A 428 -6.22 10.75 26.99
CA LYS A 428 -5.38 10.44 25.84
C LYS A 428 -6.16 9.61 24.85
N VAL A 429 -6.30 10.11 23.62
CA VAL A 429 -7.14 9.51 22.57
C VAL A 429 -6.34 9.45 21.27
N PRO A 430 -6.12 8.27 20.70
CA PRO A 430 -5.49 8.17 19.37
C PRO A 430 -6.32 8.86 18.29
N PRO A 431 -5.69 9.41 17.24
CA PRO A 431 -6.38 10.07 16.12
C PRO A 431 -7.52 9.26 15.53
N ILE A 432 -7.32 7.96 15.37
CA ILE A 432 -8.31 7.04 14.78
C ILE A 432 -9.63 6.98 15.57
N TYR A 433 -9.60 7.12 16.90
CA TYR A 433 -10.81 7.15 17.73
C TYR A 433 -11.59 8.45 17.53
N MET A 434 -10.90 9.57 17.38
CA MET A 434 -11.57 10.83 17.05
C MET A 434 -12.17 10.78 15.65
N LEU A 435 -11.48 10.18 14.68
CA LEU A 435 -12.04 9.93 13.35
C LEU A 435 -13.32 9.09 13.44
N MET A 436 -13.30 7.97 14.18
CA MET A 436 -14.47 7.10 14.38
C MET A 436 -15.65 7.85 14.99
N PHE A 437 -15.39 8.70 15.97
CA PHE A 437 -16.43 9.48 16.63
C PHE A 437 -17.09 10.45 15.64
N TYR A 438 -16.31 11.22 14.88
CA TYR A 438 -16.84 12.13 13.87
C TYR A 438 -17.48 11.39 12.69
N ASN A 439 -16.97 10.21 12.36
CA ASN A 439 -17.60 9.32 11.39
C ASN A 439 -19.00 8.89 11.87
N GLY A 440 -19.15 8.51 13.14
CA GLY A 440 -20.45 8.17 13.70
C GLY A 440 -21.45 9.32 13.62
N ILE A 441 -21.02 10.59 13.81
CA ILE A 441 -21.87 11.77 13.61
C ILE A 441 -22.29 11.89 12.14
N ALA A 442 -21.35 11.73 11.23
CA ALA A 442 -21.60 11.78 9.78
C ALA A 442 -22.45 10.61 9.28
N ASN A 443 -22.41 9.47 9.95
CA ASN A 443 -23.07 8.22 9.56
C ASN A 443 -24.39 7.97 10.32
N GLY A 444 -25.15 9.00 10.62
CA GLY A 444 -26.47 8.85 11.26
C GLY A 444 -26.42 8.31 12.70
N GLY A 445 -25.35 8.52 13.42
CA GLY A 445 -25.15 8.02 14.80
C GLY A 445 -24.52 6.63 14.87
N LYS A 446 -24.26 5.98 13.77
CA LYS A 446 -23.65 4.64 13.69
C LYS A 446 -22.14 4.73 13.61
N MET A 447 -21.43 4.30 14.66
CA MET A 447 -19.97 4.29 14.72
C MET A 447 -19.42 3.00 14.15
N ILE A 448 -18.57 3.10 13.12
CA ILE A 448 -17.93 1.99 12.43
C ILE A 448 -16.43 2.00 12.71
N LYS A 449 -15.86 0.80 12.94
CA LYS A 449 -14.42 0.63 13.07
C LYS A 449 -13.74 0.78 11.70
N PRO A 450 -12.77 1.68 11.57
CA PRO A 450 -11.98 1.81 10.36
C PRO A 450 -11.15 0.56 10.07
N PHE A 451 -11.03 0.17 8.81
CA PHE A 451 -10.25 -0.98 8.38
C PHE A 451 -9.55 -0.73 7.04
N ILE A 452 -8.53 -1.53 6.75
CA ILE A 452 -7.64 -1.35 5.59
C ILE A 452 -7.62 -2.60 4.71
N ALA A 453 -7.59 -3.80 5.28
CA ALA A 453 -7.68 -5.04 4.50
C ALA A 453 -9.15 -5.27 4.09
N LYS A 454 -9.40 -5.38 2.77
CA LYS A 454 -10.75 -5.55 2.23
C LYS A 454 -11.03 -6.96 1.78
N THR A 455 -10.14 -7.53 0.97
CA THR A 455 -10.38 -8.83 0.34
C THR A 455 -9.10 -9.65 0.32
N LEU A 456 -9.24 -10.94 0.60
CA LEU A 456 -8.19 -11.93 0.46
C LEU A 456 -8.42 -12.70 -0.84
N LEU A 457 -7.42 -12.73 -1.71
CA LEU A 457 -7.48 -13.45 -2.98
C LEU A 457 -6.53 -14.65 -2.98
N LYS A 458 -6.96 -15.73 -3.65
CA LYS A 458 -6.09 -16.85 -4.00
C LYS A 458 -6.26 -17.17 -5.48
N ASP A 459 -5.15 -17.11 -6.21
CA ASP A 459 -5.14 -17.32 -7.66
C ASP A 459 -6.18 -16.45 -8.40
N GLY A 460 -6.28 -15.18 -7.97
CA GLY A 460 -7.22 -14.18 -8.50
C GLY A 460 -8.69 -14.37 -8.08
N LYS A 461 -9.00 -15.38 -7.27
CA LYS A 461 -10.36 -15.62 -6.76
C LYS A 461 -10.51 -15.10 -5.33
N VAL A 462 -11.66 -14.52 -5.03
CA VAL A 462 -12.02 -14.09 -3.68
C VAL A 462 -12.17 -15.31 -2.77
N VAL A 463 -11.41 -15.33 -1.68
CA VAL A 463 -11.48 -16.37 -0.63
C VAL A 463 -12.21 -15.84 0.59
N GLU A 464 -11.94 -14.60 0.96
CA GLU A 464 -12.52 -13.93 2.11
C GLU A 464 -12.74 -12.45 1.82
N GLU A 465 -13.83 -11.89 2.30
CA GLU A 465 -14.12 -10.46 2.24
C GLU A 465 -14.37 -9.94 3.65
N TYR A 466 -13.55 -8.99 4.08
CA TYR A 466 -13.68 -8.35 5.38
C TYR A 466 -14.79 -7.29 5.33
N LYS A 467 -15.70 -7.37 6.31
CA LYS A 467 -16.83 -6.45 6.42
C LYS A 467 -16.61 -5.43 7.52
N ALA A 468 -17.27 -4.30 7.38
CA ALA A 468 -17.29 -3.27 8.41
C ALA A 468 -17.76 -3.81 9.76
N GLU A 469 -16.96 -3.58 10.81
CA GLU A 469 -17.32 -3.90 12.20
C GLU A 469 -18.00 -2.69 12.82
N VAL A 470 -19.22 -2.87 13.32
CA VAL A 470 -19.95 -1.81 13.99
C VAL A 470 -19.54 -1.74 15.46
N VAL A 471 -18.96 -0.61 15.85
CA VAL A 471 -18.56 -0.35 17.24
C VAL A 471 -19.76 0.02 18.09
N ASN A 472 -20.65 0.85 17.53
CA ASN A 472 -21.88 1.29 18.18
C ASN A 472 -22.95 1.58 17.13
N GLU A 473 -24.12 0.94 17.26
CA GLU A 473 -25.23 1.11 16.33
C GLU A 473 -25.91 2.48 16.48
N LYS A 474 -25.89 3.06 17.69
CA LYS A 474 -26.52 4.36 17.96
C LYS A 474 -25.82 5.09 19.11
N MET A 475 -24.99 6.07 18.77
CA MET A 475 -24.19 6.83 19.75
C MET A 475 -25.04 7.76 20.63
N CYS A 476 -26.12 8.29 20.09
CA CYS A 476 -27.02 9.24 20.75
C CYS A 476 -28.40 9.22 20.10
N LYS A 477 -29.35 9.98 20.65
CA LYS A 477 -30.68 10.18 20.07
C LYS A 477 -30.59 10.96 18.74
N ASP A 478 -31.54 10.72 17.82
CA ASP A 478 -31.55 11.39 16.51
C ASP A 478 -31.68 12.92 16.65
N SER A 479 -32.46 13.38 17.63
CA SER A 479 -32.57 14.81 17.95
C SER A 479 -31.25 15.41 18.44
N THR A 480 -30.48 14.69 19.24
CA THR A 480 -29.13 15.11 19.67
C THR A 480 -28.19 15.16 18.48
N LEU A 481 -28.24 14.15 17.61
CA LEU A 481 -27.38 14.08 16.43
C LEU A 481 -27.57 15.27 15.49
N ILE A 482 -28.82 15.62 15.15
CA ILE A 482 -29.14 16.78 14.30
C ILE A 482 -28.58 18.06 14.89
N GLN A 483 -28.72 18.27 16.20
CA GLN A 483 -28.20 19.45 16.88
C GLN A 483 -26.67 19.52 16.84
N ILE A 484 -25.97 18.38 16.99
CA ILE A 484 -24.51 18.31 16.88
C ILE A 484 -24.05 18.59 15.46
N GLN A 485 -24.73 18.06 14.45
CA GLN A 485 -24.41 18.30 13.04
C GLN A 485 -24.54 19.79 12.70
N ASP A 486 -25.62 20.46 13.12
CA ASP A 486 -25.83 21.90 12.94
C ASP A 486 -24.70 22.73 13.60
N MET A 487 -24.30 22.36 14.82
CA MET A 487 -23.18 23.04 15.50
C MET A 487 -21.84 22.87 14.75
N LEU A 488 -21.56 21.70 14.18
CA LEU A 488 -20.31 21.43 13.45
C LEU A 488 -20.26 22.19 12.11
N VAL A 489 -21.39 22.40 11.44
CA VAL A 489 -21.50 23.32 10.30
C VAL A 489 -21.26 24.76 10.77
N GLY A 490 -21.85 25.17 11.91
CA GLY A 490 -21.67 26.49 12.50
C GLY A 490 -20.20 26.82 12.81
N VAL A 491 -19.36 25.84 13.18
CA VAL A 491 -17.91 26.04 13.37
C VAL A 491 -17.24 26.55 12.10
N ILE A 492 -17.69 26.07 10.93
CA ILE A 492 -17.14 26.48 9.62
C ILE A 492 -17.73 27.81 9.17
N GLU A 493 -19.03 27.99 9.32
CA GLU A 493 -19.71 29.19 8.84
C GLU A 493 -19.45 30.43 9.73
N ASN A 494 -19.53 30.28 11.04
CA ASN A 494 -19.50 31.37 12.01
C ASN A 494 -18.27 31.35 12.92
N GLY A 495 -17.62 30.19 13.07
CA GLY A 495 -16.70 29.90 14.14
C GLY A 495 -15.21 29.99 13.80
N THR A 496 -14.43 29.17 14.52
CA THR A 496 -12.97 29.14 14.47
C THR A 496 -12.39 28.55 13.21
N ALA A 497 -13.22 27.93 12.34
CA ALA A 497 -12.76 27.23 11.14
C ALA A 497 -13.25 27.87 9.84
N LYS A 498 -13.57 29.17 9.80
CA LYS A 498 -14.00 29.90 8.59
C LYS A 498 -13.03 29.73 7.41
N VAL A 499 -11.74 29.62 7.66
CA VAL A 499 -10.71 29.41 6.62
C VAL A 499 -10.83 28.04 5.91
N VAL A 500 -11.53 27.09 6.53
CA VAL A 500 -11.75 25.74 5.99
C VAL A 500 -12.95 25.67 5.05
N LYS A 501 -13.80 26.72 5.04
CA LYS A 501 -14.96 26.78 4.16
C LYS A 501 -14.58 26.52 2.70
N SER A 502 -15.34 25.64 2.04
CA SER A 502 -15.20 25.35 0.61
C SER A 502 -16.29 26.04 -0.18
N ASP A 503 -15.97 26.46 -1.40
CA ASP A 503 -16.93 27.01 -2.35
C ASP A 503 -17.67 25.93 -3.14
N TYR A 504 -17.25 24.67 -3.00
CA TYR A 504 -17.78 23.54 -3.79
C TYR A 504 -18.82 22.71 -3.03
N PHE A 505 -18.75 22.65 -1.71
CA PHE A 505 -19.64 21.85 -0.87
C PHE A 505 -19.54 22.31 0.60
N PRO A 506 -20.61 22.09 1.39
CA PRO A 506 -20.56 22.38 2.83
C PRO A 506 -19.65 21.40 3.57
N ILE A 507 -18.93 21.90 4.57
CA ILE A 507 -18.07 21.12 5.46
C ILE A 507 -18.61 21.23 6.89
N ALA A 508 -18.58 20.13 7.63
CA ALA A 508 -18.82 20.09 9.07
C ALA A 508 -17.58 19.57 9.80
N GLY A 509 -17.21 20.23 10.90
CA GLY A 509 -16.02 19.78 11.63
C GLY A 509 -15.63 20.67 12.79
N LYS A 510 -14.55 20.30 13.45
CA LYS A 510 -14.05 20.99 14.66
C LYS A 510 -12.52 21.10 14.66
N THR A 511 -12.03 22.28 15.01
CA THR A 511 -10.61 22.54 15.27
C THR A 511 -10.20 22.02 16.64
N GLY A 512 -8.98 21.53 16.75
CA GLY A 512 -8.29 21.21 17.97
C GLY A 512 -6.99 22.00 18.10
N THR A 513 -6.69 22.43 19.32
CA THR A 513 -5.39 23.02 19.68
C THR A 513 -5.12 22.61 21.12
N ALA A 514 -4.25 21.64 21.32
CA ALA A 514 -3.85 21.17 22.63
C ALA A 514 -2.38 21.54 22.90
N GLN A 515 -2.06 21.92 24.13
CA GLN A 515 -0.69 22.13 24.54
C GLN A 515 -0.02 20.80 24.87
N ILE A 516 1.22 20.63 24.47
CA ILE A 516 2.03 19.45 24.78
C ILE A 516 2.93 19.79 25.96
N ALA A 517 2.87 18.95 27.00
CA ALA A 517 3.79 19.04 28.11
C ALA A 517 5.19 18.57 27.68
N SER A 518 6.21 19.39 27.75
CA SER A 518 7.59 19.05 27.46
C SER A 518 8.55 19.74 28.44
N GLY A 519 9.48 18.98 29.03
CA GLY A 519 10.62 19.54 29.80
C GLY A 519 10.30 20.47 30.96
N GLY A 520 9.14 20.31 31.63
CA GLY A 520 8.74 21.13 32.79
C GLY A 520 7.80 22.29 32.48
N GLY A 521 7.28 22.37 31.23
CA GLY A 521 6.31 23.39 30.81
C GLY A 521 5.44 22.98 29.63
N TYR A 522 4.49 23.85 29.29
CA TYR A 522 3.66 23.73 28.09
C TYR A 522 4.20 24.69 27.03
N SER A 523 5.17 24.25 26.24
CA SER A 523 5.83 25.08 25.22
C SER A 523 5.40 24.78 23.79
N ASP A 524 4.94 23.55 23.55
CA ASP A 524 4.60 23.03 22.22
C ASP A 524 3.09 22.80 22.07
N TYR A 525 2.67 22.63 20.82
CA TYR A 525 1.26 22.44 20.50
C TYR A 525 1.04 21.23 19.61
N TYR A 526 -0.11 20.60 19.80
CA TYR A 526 -0.73 19.69 18.84
C TYR A 526 -1.95 20.37 18.25
N VAL A 527 -1.94 20.62 16.95
CA VAL A 527 -3.08 21.21 16.26
C VAL A 527 -3.77 20.13 15.42
N SER A 528 -5.09 20.13 15.44
CA SER A 528 -5.88 19.13 14.73
C SER A 528 -7.14 19.71 14.11
N PHE A 529 -7.68 19.01 13.15
CA PHE A 529 -9.00 19.20 12.59
C PHE A 529 -9.64 17.85 12.31
N CYS A 530 -10.89 17.68 12.72
CA CYS A 530 -11.67 16.49 12.42
C CYS A 530 -13.05 16.92 11.91
N GLY A 531 -13.50 16.31 10.82
CA GLY A 531 -14.77 16.66 10.21
C GLY A 531 -15.13 15.72 9.06
N TYR A 532 -16.21 16.07 8.34
CA TYR A 532 -16.73 15.30 7.23
C TYR A 532 -17.25 16.20 6.11
N PHE A 533 -17.35 15.63 4.92
CA PHE A 533 -17.78 16.32 3.73
C PHE A 533 -18.40 15.38 2.68
N PRO A 534 -19.35 15.89 1.83
CA PRO A 534 -20.15 17.08 2.06
C PRO A 534 -20.93 16.99 3.39
N ALA A 535 -21.29 18.11 4.03
CA ALA A 535 -21.97 18.06 5.32
C ALA A 535 -23.42 17.61 5.24
N ASP A 536 -24.08 17.84 4.10
CA ASP A 536 -25.47 17.50 3.78
C ASP A 536 -25.64 16.03 3.34
N ASP A 537 -24.64 15.43 2.66
CA ASP A 537 -24.59 13.99 2.32
C ASP A 537 -23.19 13.45 2.57
N PRO A 538 -22.86 13.12 3.82
CA PRO A 538 -21.50 12.78 4.22
C PRO A 538 -20.95 11.55 3.51
N THR A 539 -19.99 11.80 2.62
CA THR A 539 -19.31 10.73 1.88
C THR A 539 -18.02 10.33 2.53
N TYR A 540 -17.25 11.32 3.02
CA TYR A 540 -15.96 11.09 3.66
C TYR A 540 -15.86 11.79 5.00
N THR A 541 -15.21 11.12 5.94
CA THR A 541 -14.77 11.67 7.22
C THR A 541 -13.25 11.73 7.22
N CYS A 542 -12.68 12.86 7.65
CA CYS A 542 -11.24 13.04 7.63
C CYS A 542 -10.75 13.64 8.95
N PHE A 543 -9.59 13.16 9.40
CA PHE A 543 -8.84 13.69 10.54
C PHE A 543 -7.46 14.14 10.08
N VAL A 544 -7.03 15.31 10.54
CA VAL A 544 -5.67 15.81 10.38
C VAL A 544 -5.13 16.26 11.72
N GLY A 545 -3.92 15.83 12.06
CA GLY A 545 -3.20 16.25 13.26
C GLY A 545 -1.75 16.61 12.93
N ILE A 546 -1.25 17.72 13.47
CA ILE A 546 0.13 18.21 13.28
C ILE A 546 0.74 18.50 14.64
N ARG A 547 1.90 17.91 14.89
CA ARG A 547 2.62 17.99 16.16
C ARG A 547 3.75 18.99 16.07
N LYS A 548 3.81 19.88 17.05
CA LYS A 548 4.82 20.93 17.20
C LYS A 548 5.08 21.73 15.92
N PRO A 549 4.03 22.29 15.29
CA PRO A 549 4.25 23.21 14.18
C PRO A 549 4.97 24.47 14.69
N ARG A 550 5.86 25.03 13.91
CA ARG A 550 6.45 26.34 14.18
C ARG A 550 5.47 27.45 13.79
N GLY A 551 5.64 28.62 14.40
CA GLY A 551 4.77 29.78 14.20
C GLY A 551 3.57 29.78 15.15
N VAL A 552 2.52 30.53 14.82
CA VAL A 552 1.31 30.62 15.63
C VAL A 552 0.47 29.37 15.46
N PRO A 553 0.24 28.59 16.52
CA PRO A 553 -0.52 27.35 16.41
C PRO A 553 -1.99 27.62 16.08
N SER A 554 -2.51 27.00 15.02
CA SER A 554 -3.89 27.18 14.57
C SER A 554 -4.47 25.88 14.04
N GLY A 555 -5.45 25.33 14.74
CA GLY A 555 -6.17 24.14 14.27
C GLY A 555 -6.83 24.35 12.90
N GLY A 556 -7.46 25.50 12.65
CA GLY A 556 -8.05 25.85 11.36
C GLY A 556 -7.01 26.19 10.30
N GLY A 557 -6.06 27.07 10.60
CA GLY A 557 -5.08 27.57 9.62
C GLY A 557 -3.99 26.56 9.22
N GLN A 558 -3.73 25.55 10.05
CA GLN A 558 -2.73 24.50 9.76
C GLN A 558 -3.42 23.17 9.43
N ALA A 559 -3.95 22.44 10.40
CA ALA A 559 -4.60 21.16 10.17
C ALA A 559 -5.87 21.26 9.31
N GLY A 560 -6.69 22.29 9.52
CA GLY A 560 -7.91 22.54 8.75
C GLY A 560 -7.64 22.83 7.27
N MET A 561 -6.54 23.53 6.95
CA MET A 561 -6.15 23.77 5.55
C MET A 561 -5.70 22.50 4.84
N VAL A 562 -5.01 21.58 5.54
CA VAL A 562 -4.70 20.25 4.99
C VAL A 562 -5.99 19.47 4.74
N PHE A 563 -6.92 19.46 5.71
CA PHE A 563 -8.24 18.85 5.54
C PHE A 563 -8.97 19.41 4.31
N LYS A 564 -9.07 20.74 4.18
CA LYS A 564 -9.71 21.39 3.03
C LYS A 564 -9.09 20.95 1.70
N ASN A 565 -7.76 20.93 1.63
CA ASN A 565 -7.04 20.51 0.44
C ASN A 565 -7.36 19.05 0.07
N ILE A 566 -7.35 18.15 1.04
CA ILE A 566 -7.71 16.73 0.84
C ILE A 566 -9.19 16.65 0.38
N ALA A 567 -10.10 17.36 1.05
CA ALA A 567 -11.53 17.33 0.75
C ALA A 567 -11.83 17.82 -0.67
N GLU A 568 -11.32 18.98 -1.05
CA GLU A 568 -11.55 19.58 -2.36
C GLU A 568 -10.97 18.73 -3.50
N GLN A 569 -9.73 18.25 -3.37
CA GLN A 569 -9.11 17.39 -4.38
C GLN A 569 -9.84 16.04 -4.52
N THR A 570 -10.26 15.45 -3.40
CA THR A 570 -11.01 14.18 -3.42
C THR A 570 -12.40 14.37 -4.05
N TYR A 571 -13.09 15.46 -3.71
CA TYR A 571 -14.40 15.77 -4.26
C TYR A 571 -14.35 16.03 -5.77
N VAL A 572 -13.39 16.84 -6.24
CA VAL A 572 -13.22 17.14 -7.66
C VAL A 572 -12.93 15.89 -8.49
N LYS A 573 -12.11 14.97 -7.96
CA LYS A 573 -11.85 13.69 -8.64
C LYS A 573 -13.12 12.84 -8.75
N ARG A 574 -13.92 12.78 -7.70
CA ARG A 574 -15.16 12.01 -7.69
C ARG A 574 -16.22 12.60 -8.61
N THR A 575 -16.40 13.92 -8.61
CA THR A 575 -17.37 14.60 -9.49
C THR A 575 -16.95 14.61 -10.96
N LYS A 576 -15.65 14.57 -11.27
CA LYS A 576 -15.17 14.36 -12.65
C LYS A 576 -15.38 12.93 -13.15
N LEU A 577 -15.37 11.94 -12.27
CA LEU A 577 -15.70 10.55 -12.60
C LEU A 577 -17.23 10.33 -12.74
N ALA A 578 -18.04 11.03 -11.94
CA ALA A 578 -19.50 10.92 -12.00
C ALA A 578 -20.13 11.57 -13.24
N PRO A 579 -19.66 12.76 -13.73
CA PRO A 579 -20.17 13.31 -14.99
C PRO A 579 -19.76 12.51 -16.24
N GLU A 580 -18.61 11.84 -16.22
CA GLU A 580 -18.25 10.91 -17.31
C GLU A 580 -19.12 9.65 -17.31
N GLN A 581 -19.52 9.16 -16.14
CA GLN A 581 -20.51 8.07 -16.04
C GLN A 581 -21.96 8.53 -16.25
N ALA A 582 -22.30 9.77 -15.89
CA ALA A 582 -23.64 10.35 -16.10
C ALA A 582 -23.81 11.08 -17.44
N ARG A 583 -22.72 11.47 -18.09
CA ARG A 583 -22.67 11.99 -19.47
C ARG A 583 -22.24 10.92 -20.48
N ILE A 584 -22.55 9.69 -20.25
CA ILE A 584 -22.81 8.76 -21.31
C ILE A 584 -24.19 9.12 -21.86
N ASP A 585 -24.28 10.35 -22.31
CA ASP A 585 -25.28 10.75 -23.28
C ASP A 585 -24.96 9.96 -24.54
N SER A 586 -25.88 9.10 -24.91
CA SER A 586 -25.77 8.07 -25.94
C SER A 586 -25.44 8.58 -27.35
N THR A 587 -25.05 9.85 -27.50
CA THR A 587 -24.93 10.50 -28.79
C THR A 587 -23.51 10.84 -29.25
N LEU A 588 -22.45 10.67 -28.44
CA LEU A 588 -21.08 11.04 -28.84
C LEU A 588 -19.97 10.16 -28.28
N GLN A 589 -20.19 8.87 -28.01
CA GLN A 589 -19.08 7.95 -27.79
C GLN A 589 -18.35 7.68 -29.10
N LYS A 590 -17.20 8.32 -29.29
CA LYS A 590 -16.23 7.84 -30.27
C LYS A 590 -15.81 6.45 -29.83
N MET A 591 -16.37 5.44 -30.46
CA MET A 591 -16.02 4.04 -30.19
C MET A 591 -14.50 3.88 -30.34
N PRO A 592 -13.77 3.37 -29.33
CA PRO A 592 -12.35 3.15 -29.46
C PRO A 592 -12.04 2.13 -30.54
N ALA A 593 -11.02 2.42 -31.36
CA ALA A 593 -10.59 1.47 -32.39
C ALA A 593 -10.01 0.20 -31.73
N ILE A 594 -10.64 -0.95 -31.99
CA ILE A 594 -10.11 -2.23 -31.57
C ILE A 594 -9.37 -2.95 -32.69
N LYS A 595 -8.44 -3.81 -32.31
CA LYS A 595 -7.65 -4.59 -33.25
C LYS A 595 -8.50 -5.73 -33.82
N SER A 596 -8.33 -6.05 -35.08
CA SER A 596 -8.81 -7.28 -35.67
C SER A 596 -8.10 -8.48 -35.08
N GLY A 597 -8.67 -9.67 -35.06
CA GLY A 597 -8.05 -10.87 -34.51
C GLY A 597 -9.05 -11.93 -34.06
N SER A 598 -8.77 -12.61 -32.93
CA SER A 598 -9.65 -13.63 -32.37
C SER A 598 -10.94 -12.99 -31.84
N TRP A 599 -12.09 -13.46 -32.36
CA TRP A 599 -13.39 -12.92 -31.92
C TRP A 599 -13.71 -13.24 -30.48
N GLY A 600 -13.45 -14.48 -30.03
CA GLY A 600 -13.70 -14.84 -28.62
C GLY A 600 -12.99 -13.96 -27.63
N ASN A 601 -11.72 -13.61 -27.86
CA ASN A 601 -10.96 -12.71 -27.02
C ASN A 601 -11.50 -11.27 -27.08
N SER A 602 -11.84 -10.81 -28.30
CA SER A 602 -12.41 -9.47 -28.48
C SER A 602 -13.78 -9.32 -27.82
N GLN A 603 -14.63 -10.33 -27.94
CA GLN A 603 -15.96 -10.38 -27.33
C GLN A 603 -15.89 -10.39 -25.80
N ALA A 604 -14.96 -11.15 -25.21
CA ALA A 604 -14.75 -11.15 -23.77
C ALA A 604 -14.38 -9.75 -23.23
N VAL A 605 -13.46 -9.06 -23.91
CA VAL A 605 -13.07 -7.68 -23.54
C VAL A 605 -14.21 -6.71 -23.73
N LEU A 606 -14.94 -6.78 -24.85
CA LEU A 606 -16.08 -5.88 -25.11
C LEU A 606 -17.20 -6.06 -24.07
N SER A 607 -17.51 -7.30 -23.71
CA SER A 607 -18.50 -7.62 -22.67
C SER A 607 -18.06 -7.09 -21.30
N MET A 608 -16.78 -7.24 -20.95
CA MET A 608 -16.22 -6.74 -19.68
C MET A 608 -16.27 -5.21 -19.59
N LEU A 609 -16.17 -4.52 -20.74
CA LEU A 609 -16.24 -3.07 -20.85
C LEU A 609 -17.66 -2.54 -21.15
N ASN A 610 -18.68 -3.40 -21.16
CA ASN A 610 -20.09 -3.08 -21.50
C ASN A 610 -20.29 -2.44 -22.88
N PHE A 611 -19.45 -2.73 -23.85
CA PHE A 611 -19.65 -2.29 -25.23
C PHE A 611 -20.58 -3.25 -25.99
N LYS A 612 -21.51 -2.68 -26.77
CA LYS A 612 -22.39 -3.46 -27.63
C LYS A 612 -21.63 -4.00 -28.82
N SER A 613 -21.83 -5.28 -29.13
CA SER A 613 -21.36 -5.92 -30.36
C SER A 613 -22.50 -6.66 -31.03
N SER A 614 -22.56 -6.60 -32.36
CA SER A 614 -23.49 -7.45 -33.13
C SER A 614 -23.02 -8.91 -33.06
N VAL A 615 -23.97 -9.84 -33.12
CA VAL A 615 -23.65 -11.27 -33.20
C VAL A 615 -23.08 -11.53 -34.57
N SER A 616 -21.95 -12.26 -34.66
CA SER A 616 -21.41 -12.72 -35.93
C SER A 616 -22.17 -13.98 -36.36
N ASP A 617 -22.85 -13.93 -37.50
CA ASP A 617 -23.53 -15.10 -38.09
C ASP A 617 -22.56 -16.12 -38.69
N SER A 618 -21.27 -15.92 -38.55
CA SER A 618 -20.26 -16.79 -39.20
C SER A 618 -19.48 -17.63 -38.18
N ALA A 619 -19.26 -18.89 -38.57
CA ALA A 619 -18.48 -19.87 -37.82
C ALA A 619 -16.95 -19.61 -37.78
N SER A 620 -16.49 -18.38 -38.02
CA SER A 620 -15.06 -18.05 -38.05
C SER A 620 -14.60 -17.50 -36.72
N ASP A 621 -13.59 -18.14 -36.12
CA ASP A 621 -12.92 -17.64 -34.89
C ASP A 621 -12.14 -16.35 -35.13
N TRP A 622 -11.94 -15.95 -36.39
CA TRP A 622 -11.12 -14.78 -36.77
C TRP A 622 -11.97 -13.72 -37.46
N VAL A 623 -11.85 -12.48 -36.99
CA VAL A 623 -12.68 -11.38 -37.47
C VAL A 623 -11.86 -10.12 -37.77
N LYS A 624 -12.34 -9.36 -38.76
CA LYS A 624 -12.03 -7.95 -38.93
C LYS A 624 -13.14 -7.18 -38.25
N VAL A 625 -12.79 -6.31 -37.28
CA VAL A 625 -13.79 -5.56 -36.54
C VAL A 625 -13.96 -4.20 -37.18
N LYS A 626 -15.17 -3.89 -37.62
CA LYS A 626 -15.65 -2.56 -37.95
C LYS A 626 -16.49 -2.04 -36.78
N TYR A 627 -16.66 -0.76 -36.67
CA TYR A 627 -17.51 -0.13 -35.65
C TYR A 627 -18.14 1.14 -36.20
N ASP A 628 -19.31 1.44 -35.68
CA ASP A 628 -20.01 2.71 -35.86
C ASP A 628 -20.15 3.42 -34.51
N SER A 629 -21.05 4.38 -34.39
CA SER A 629 -21.32 5.13 -33.15
C SER A 629 -22.09 4.32 -32.10
N VAL A 630 -22.60 3.14 -32.42
CA VAL A 630 -23.52 2.36 -31.57
C VAL A 630 -22.93 1.01 -31.14
N ALA A 631 -22.24 0.31 -32.04
CA ALA A 631 -21.78 -1.07 -31.80
C ALA A 631 -20.55 -1.47 -32.62
N TYR A 632 -19.91 -2.56 -32.21
CA TYR A 632 -18.88 -3.26 -32.98
C TYR A 632 -19.49 -4.33 -33.86
N HIS A 633 -19.04 -4.39 -35.12
CA HIS A 633 -19.52 -5.28 -36.15
C HIS A 633 -18.39 -6.22 -36.60
N PRO A 634 -18.33 -7.43 -36.04
CA PRO A 634 -17.35 -8.43 -36.50
C PRO A 634 -17.67 -8.92 -37.88
N GLN A 635 -16.69 -8.87 -38.79
CA GLN A 635 -16.77 -9.47 -40.13
C GLN A 635 -15.86 -10.68 -40.16
N ALA A 636 -16.39 -11.87 -40.46
CA ALA A 636 -15.62 -13.08 -40.54
C ALA A 636 -14.47 -12.97 -41.54
N LEU A 637 -13.31 -13.41 -41.13
CA LEU A 637 -12.14 -13.57 -41.99
C LEU A 637 -12.12 -15.01 -42.51
N ALA A 638 -12.30 -15.15 -43.80
CA ALA A 638 -12.16 -16.46 -44.46
C ALA A 638 -10.68 -16.82 -44.51
N ILE A 639 -10.29 -17.89 -43.81
CA ILE A 639 -8.92 -18.42 -43.83
C ILE A 639 -8.90 -19.62 -44.71
N ASN A 640 -8.29 -19.46 -45.90
CA ASN A 640 -8.09 -20.57 -46.83
C ASN A 640 -6.73 -21.23 -46.52
N LYS A 641 -6.72 -22.58 -46.43
CA LYS A 641 -5.50 -23.36 -46.11
C LYS A 641 -4.39 -23.25 -47.19
N ASN A 642 -4.73 -22.77 -48.38
CA ASN A 642 -3.81 -22.69 -49.52
C ASN A 642 -3.43 -21.25 -49.93
N SER A 643 -3.87 -20.26 -49.19
CA SER A 643 -3.55 -18.83 -49.45
C SER A 643 -2.96 -18.14 -48.24
N VAL A 644 -2.18 -17.08 -48.49
CA VAL A 644 -1.59 -16.24 -47.44
C VAL A 644 -2.68 -15.51 -46.67
N PRO A 645 -2.78 -15.70 -45.34
CA PRO A 645 -3.79 -15.01 -44.54
C PRO A 645 -3.66 -13.49 -44.61
N ASN A 646 -4.78 -12.79 -44.57
CA ASN A 646 -4.81 -11.33 -44.39
C ASN A 646 -4.72 -11.00 -42.92
N VAL A 647 -3.58 -10.46 -42.46
CA VAL A 647 -3.35 -10.09 -41.05
C VAL A 647 -3.34 -8.57 -40.83
N LEU A 648 -3.72 -7.78 -41.84
CA LEU A 648 -3.79 -6.31 -41.70
C LEU A 648 -4.81 -5.90 -40.62
N GLY A 649 -4.40 -5.03 -39.73
CA GLY A 649 -5.21 -4.54 -38.59
C GLY A 649 -5.17 -5.45 -37.36
N MET A 650 -4.52 -6.61 -37.41
CA MET A 650 -4.36 -7.52 -36.26
C MET A 650 -3.27 -7.07 -35.30
N GLY A 651 -3.40 -7.49 -34.04
CA GLY A 651 -2.30 -7.39 -33.08
C GLY A 651 -1.16 -8.36 -33.39
N ALA A 652 0.04 -8.09 -32.92
CA ALA A 652 1.23 -8.91 -33.14
C ALA A 652 1.00 -10.41 -32.84
N LYS A 653 0.43 -10.73 -31.70
CA LYS A 653 0.19 -12.11 -31.24
C LYS A 653 -0.71 -12.89 -32.21
N ASP A 654 -1.81 -12.29 -32.59
CA ASP A 654 -2.81 -12.95 -33.47
C ASP A 654 -2.27 -13.08 -34.89
N ALA A 655 -1.59 -12.06 -35.41
CA ALA A 655 -0.98 -12.07 -36.71
C ALA A 655 0.11 -13.16 -36.86
N VAL A 656 1.03 -13.23 -35.90
CA VAL A 656 2.10 -14.23 -35.88
C VAL A 656 1.52 -15.61 -35.76
N TYR A 657 0.59 -15.85 -34.82
CA TYR A 657 -0.06 -17.15 -34.66
C TYR A 657 -0.72 -17.63 -35.98
N LEU A 658 -1.45 -16.73 -36.64
CA LEU A 658 -2.19 -17.09 -37.84
C LEU A 658 -1.26 -17.43 -39.04
N LEU A 659 -0.20 -16.65 -39.23
CA LEU A 659 0.80 -16.85 -40.28
C LEU A 659 1.63 -18.12 -40.03
N GLU A 660 2.08 -18.35 -38.80
CA GLU A 660 2.85 -19.56 -38.47
C GLU A 660 2.01 -20.81 -38.51
N LYS A 661 0.74 -20.78 -38.10
CA LYS A 661 -0.21 -21.87 -38.26
C LYS A 661 -0.44 -22.22 -39.72
N SER A 662 -0.32 -21.24 -40.60
CA SER A 662 -0.40 -21.48 -42.07
C SER A 662 0.91 -22.02 -42.65
N GLY A 663 1.99 -22.11 -41.85
CA GLY A 663 3.28 -22.67 -42.27
C GLY A 663 4.27 -21.66 -42.81
N LEU A 664 4.08 -20.34 -42.51
CA LEU A 664 5.03 -19.28 -42.83
C LEU A 664 5.95 -18.99 -41.63
N ARG A 665 7.13 -18.51 -41.92
CA ARG A 665 8.03 -17.94 -40.87
C ARG A 665 7.80 -16.44 -40.80
N VAL A 666 7.66 -15.87 -39.61
CA VAL A 666 7.32 -14.44 -39.46
C VAL A 666 8.52 -13.62 -39.01
N ASN A 667 8.81 -12.57 -39.78
CA ASN A 667 9.72 -11.51 -39.38
C ASN A 667 8.88 -10.27 -39.04
N LEU A 668 8.92 -9.83 -37.73
CA LEU A 668 8.08 -8.79 -37.21
C LEU A 668 8.91 -7.53 -36.87
N THR A 669 8.43 -6.36 -37.28
CA THR A 669 9.06 -5.06 -36.99
C THR A 669 8.01 -4.09 -36.47
N GLY A 670 8.33 -3.34 -35.40
CA GLY A 670 7.47 -2.32 -34.80
C GLY A 670 6.55 -2.84 -33.69
N SER A 671 5.59 -2.04 -33.26
CA SER A 671 4.62 -2.35 -32.21
C SER A 671 3.24 -1.78 -32.56
N GLY A 672 2.16 -2.35 -32.02
CA GLY A 672 0.80 -1.88 -32.29
C GLY A 672 -0.04 -2.86 -33.09
N LYS A 673 -0.55 -2.44 -34.24
CA LYS A 673 -1.34 -3.26 -35.20
C LYS A 673 -0.58 -3.42 -36.52
N VAL A 674 -0.76 -4.53 -37.21
CA VAL A 674 -0.17 -4.78 -38.52
C VAL A 674 -0.69 -3.76 -39.53
N VAL A 675 0.21 -2.97 -40.10
CA VAL A 675 -0.08 -1.98 -41.16
C VAL A 675 0.36 -2.44 -42.53
N SER A 676 1.30 -3.39 -42.61
CA SER A 676 1.71 -4.00 -43.91
C SER A 676 2.20 -5.41 -43.71
N GLN A 677 2.04 -6.24 -44.77
CA GLN A 677 2.62 -7.56 -44.88
C GLN A 677 3.26 -7.71 -46.26
N SER A 678 4.42 -8.41 -46.35
CA SER A 678 5.24 -8.49 -47.58
C SER A 678 4.64 -9.34 -48.68
N PHE A 679 3.75 -10.30 -48.35
CA PHE A 679 3.00 -11.05 -49.31
C PHE A 679 1.59 -10.50 -49.43
N THR A 680 1.09 -10.43 -50.67
CA THR A 680 -0.29 -9.99 -50.91
C THR A 680 -1.26 -10.95 -50.23
N PRO A 681 -2.22 -10.41 -49.44
CA PRO A 681 -3.28 -11.25 -48.88
C PRO A 681 -3.95 -12.11 -49.94
N GLU A 682 -4.31 -13.34 -49.58
CA GLU A 682 -4.98 -14.32 -50.45
C GLU A 682 -4.13 -14.85 -51.64
N SER A 683 -2.86 -14.43 -51.80
CA SER A 683 -1.93 -15.00 -52.76
C SER A 683 -1.61 -16.47 -52.43
N LYS A 684 -1.08 -17.24 -53.40
CA LYS A 684 -0.73 -18.65 -53.22
C LYS A 684 0.28 -18.83 -52.07
N LEU A 685 -0.06 -19.69 -51.13
CA LEU A 685 0.78 -19.98 -49.97
C LEU A 685 1.92 -20.95 -50.36
N ILE A 686 3.15 -20.55 -50.04
CA ILE A 686 4.35 -21.39 -50.14
C ILE A 686 4.85 -21.63 -48.71
N ARG A 687 4.64 -22.83 -48.18
CA ARG A 687 5.04 -23.15 -46.79
C ARG A 687 6.56 -23.10 -46.62
N GLY A 688 7.00 -22.64 -45.43
CA GLY A 688 8.40 -22.49 -45.06
C GLY A 688 9.04 -21.16 -45.51
N THR A 689 8.33 -20.34 -46.32
CA THR A 689 8.81 -19.00 -46.69
C THR A 689 8.68 -18.00 -45.53
N THR A 690 9.52 -16.96 -45.56
CA THR A 690 9.48 -15.92 -44.53
C THR A 690 8.65 -14.73 -45.01
N ILE A 691 7.64 -14.36 -44.24
CA ILE A 691 6.83 -13.17 -44.46
C ILE A 691 7.24 -12.08 -43.47
N SER A 692 7.45 -10.87 -43.94
CA SER A 692 7.70 -9.70 -43.07
C SER A 692 6.40 -8.93 -42.82
N ILE A 693 6.15 -8.59 -41.54
CA ILE A 693 5.02 -7.77 -41.16
C ILE A 693 5.51 -6.55 -40.37
N THR A 694 4.94 -5.37 -40.67
CA THR A 694 5.24 -4.14 -39.99
C THR A 694 4.06 -3.70 -39.16
N LEU A 695 4.31 -3.36 -37.89
CA LEU A 695 3.31 -2.87 -36.94
C LEU A 695 3.53 -1.37 -36.66
N ARG A 696 2.41 -0.71 -36.42
CA ARG A 696 2.38 0.71 -36.04
C ARG A 696 1.25 1.00 -35.05
#